data_32e84460052d5579c69d1f03357e3c19
#
_entry.id   32e84460052d5579c69d1f03357e3c19
#
_cell.length_a   1.000
_cell.length_b   1.000
_cell.length_c   1.000
_cell.angle_alpha   90.00
_cell.angle_beta   90.00
_cell.angle_gamma   90.00
#
_symmetry.space_group_name_H-M   'P 1'
#
loop_
_entity.id
_entity.type
_entity.pdbx_description
1 polymer ?
#
loop_
_entity_poly.entity_id
_entity_poly.type
_entity_poly.pdbx_seq_one_letter_code
_entity_poly.pdbx_strand_id
1 'polypeptide(L)'
;MAQKLTYPQAPKDGTVDTYFGVQVADPYRPLENDSSKATAEWVAAENKVTQEYLSRIPFRAKLFNRMKELANYEKVSAPSYIKSIGKWLFYKNDGLQNQSVLYIMDRLGDEKNARVFLNPNQLSSDGTVALKGIYFSHNGKYATYSISRSGSDWQEFYVMDIKTGKLLDDHITWAKFSGASWQGDGFYYSAYDAPQKGHEFSNVNSIQKIYYHKIGTPQSEDVLFYQNPANPMRFYAVSVNEEETMMFLYESGAGSGNIVYVRDLRQPNSQFIQMTSNLDLQYSLVETIGDKMYFLTNDGAPKNRLMVTDLKHPGFSEWKTLVPESKDMLEGVTFADGKMILNYMKDASSHAYVYSMDGKQLSEIKLPTLGSASFYGEKDRKEVFYSFSSFTVPTTIYQYDLATTNSKVYAAPKVKFKESDYVCEQVFYPSKDGTKIPLFITYKKGLKRNGKNPVFLYGYGGFNVPLTPYFSSVRIPFIENGGIYAQASLRGGSEYGEDWHIAGTKMQKQNVFDDFISAGEWLIENKYTSKDYLAIVGGSNGGLLIGACMTQRPDLFKVCIPQVGVMDMLRYHKFTIGWNWAPDYGTSEDSKEMFEYLHAYSPLHNLRPGTKYPATLVTTADHDDRVVPAHSFKFAATLQADNAANTPTLIRIDTKAGHGSGKPLSKQLEEQADIYGFILYNMGLKY
;
A
#
# COMPACT_ATOMS: atom_id res chain seq x y z
N MET A 1 -39.26 14.43 -2.20
CA MET A 1 -38.76 13.50 -1.16
C MET A 1 -37.98 12.43 -1.87
N ALA A 2 -36.71 12.18 -1.48
CA ALA A 2 -35.95 11.07 -2.04
C ALA A 2 -36.63 9.77 -1.62
N GLN A 3 -36.85 8.87 -2.59
CA GLN A 3 -37.47 7.56 -2.34
C GLN A 3 -36.55 6.78 -1.36
N LYS A 4 -37.15 6.28 -0.27
CA LYS A 4 -36.41 5.44 0.70
C LYS A 4 -35.89 4.20 -0.03
N LEU A 5 -34.60 3.95 0.07
CA LEU A 5 -33.98 2.74 -0.50
C LEU A 5 -34.43 1.50 0.28
N THR A 6 -34.68 0.43 -0.46
CA THR A 6 -34.94 -0.89 0.11
C THR A 6 -33.70 -1.75 -0.11
N TYR A 7 -33.17 -2.31 0.97
CA TYR A 7 -31.95 -3.13 0.93
C TYR A 7 -32.30 -4.62 0.94
N PRO A 8 -31.48 -5.46 0.28
CA PRO A 8 -31.60 -6.92 0.37
C PRO A 8 -31.44 -7.40 1.81
N GLN A 9 -32.20 -8.42 2.17
CA GLN A 9 -32.00 -9.05 3.47
C GLN A 9 -30.74 -9.89 3.48
N ALA A 10 -29.81 -9.58 4.38
CA ALA A 10 -28.59 -10.36 4.56
C ALA A 10 -28.89 -11.67 5.32
N PRO A 11 -28.17 -12.76 4.99
CA PRO A 11 -28.22 -13.99 5.79
C PRO A 11 -27.91 -13.70 7.26
N LYS A 12 -28.72 -14.24 8.17
CA LYS A 12 -28.58 -14.08 9.63
C LYS A 12 -28.64 -15.41 10.35
N ASP A 13 -27.95 -15.49 11.48
CA ASP A 13 -28.11 -16.56 12.46
C ASP A 13 -28.03 -16.04 13.91
N GLY A 14 -28.04 -16.95 14.88
CA GLY A 14 -27.96 -16.64 16.31
C GLY A 14 -26.54 -16.72 16.88
N THR A 15 -25.51 -16.58 16.07
CA THR A 15 -24.10 -16.70 16.52
C THR A 15 -23.77 -15.66 17.58
N VAL A 16 -23.17 -16.14 18.68
CA VAL A 16 -22.67 -15.31 19.78
C VAL A 16 -21.28 -15.82 20.17
N ASP A 17 -20.31 -14.92 20.18
CA ASP A 17 -18.98 -15.20 20.69
C ASP A 17 -18.87 -14.76 22.17
N THR A 18 -18.01 -15.43 22.92
CA THR A 18 -17.75 -15.07 24.32
C THR A 18 -16.28 -14.66 24.49
N TYR A 19 -16.06 -13.44 24.96
CA TYR A 19 -14.74 -12.90 25.26
C TYR A 19 -14.66 -12.55 26.74
N PHE A 20 -13.82 -13.24 27.51
CA PHE A 20 -13.64 -12.99 28.95
C PHE A 20 -14.97 -12.89 29.74
N GLY A 21 -15.93 -13.74 29.39
CA GLY A 21 -17.27 -13.79 30.02
C GLY A 21 -18.28 -12.80 29.45
N VAL A 22 -17.89 -11.94 28.49
CA VAL A 22 -18.78 -11.02 27.78
C VAL A 22 -19.30 -11.69 26.51
N GLN A 23 -20.61 -11.75 26.35
CA GLN A 23 -21.24 -12.26 25.12
C GLN A 23 -21.38 -11.14 24.08
N VAL A 24 -20.93 -11.41 22.85
CA VAL A 24 -20.99 -10.50 21.72
C VAL A 24 -21.72 -11.18 20.57
N ALA A 25 -22.89 -10.66 20.20
CA ALA A 25 -23.66 -11.17 19.07
C ALA A 25 -22.98 -10.83 17.73
N ASP A 26 -22.98 -11.79 16.82
CA ASP A 26 -22.54 -11.64 15.45
C ASP A 26 -23.59 -12.21 14.47
N PRO A 27 -24.75 -11.54 14.34
CA PRO A 27 -25.87 -12.09 13.60
C PRO A 27 -25.62 -12.27 12.11
N TYR A 28 -24.65 -11.54 11.54
CA TYR A 28 -24.27 -11.64 10.13
C TYR A 28 -23.03 -12.53 9.90
N ARG A 29 -22.68 -13.40 10.86
CA ARG A 29 -21.62 -14.40 10.72
C ARG A 29 -21.71 -15.23 9.43
N PRO A 30 -22.90 -15.59 8.92
CA PRO A 30 -23.00 -16.32 7.67
C PRO A 30 -22.35 -15.63 6.47
N LEU A 31 -22.20 -14.29 6.48
CA LEU A 31 -21.51 -13.53 5.43
C LEU A 31 -19.99 -13.74 5.42
N GLU A 32 -19.41 -14.40 6.41
CA GLU A 32 -17.99 -14.80 6.42
C GLU A 32 -17.73 -16.00 5.49
N ASN A 33 -18.75 -16.72 5.07
CA ASN A 33 -18.63 -17.87 4.17
C ASN A 33 -18.65 -17.40 2.71
N ASP A 34 -17.46 -17.25 2.14
CA ASP A 34 -17.21 -16.81 0.77
C ASP A 34 -17.65 -17.82 -0.32
N SER A 35 -17.79 -19.10 0.05
CA SER A 35 -18.31 -20.16 -0.83
C SER A 35 -19.84 -20.36 -0.74
N SER A 36 -20.52 -19.61 0.12
CA SER A 36 -21.96 -19.73 0.33
C SER A 36 -22.77 -19.14 -0.84
N LYS A 37 -23.72 -19.92 -1.35
CA LYS A 37 -24.70 -19.45 -2.35
C LYS A 37 -25.49 -18.24 -1.81
N ALA A 38 -25.89 -18.27 -0.55
CA ALA A 38 -26.65 -17.18 0.07
C ALA A 38 -25.85 -15.87 0.12
N THR A 39 -24.56 -15.94 0.41
CA THR A 39 -23.65 -14.78 0.36
C THR A 39 -23.53 -14.25 -1.06
N ALA A 40 -23.34 -15.12 -2.06
CA ALA A 40 -23.24 -14.73 -3.46
C ALA A 40 -24.53 -14.05 -3.98
N GLU A 41 -25.69 -14.56 -3.62
CA GLU A 41 -26.98 -13.97 -3.96
C GLU A 41 -27.18 -12.60 -3.31
N TRP A 42 -26.80 -12.44 -2.05
CA TRP A 42 -26.85 -11.16 -1.34
C TRP A 42 -25.90 -10.14 -1.98
N VAL A 43 -24.65 -10.52 -2.30
CA VAL A 43 -23.67 -9.68 -3.00
C VAL A 43 -24.24 -9.17 -4.34
N ALA A 44 -24.84 -10.05 -5.15
CA ALA A 44 -25.44 -9.66 -6.42
C ALA A 44 -26.61 -8.68 -6.23
N ALA A 45 -27.46 -8.91 -5.23
CA ALA A 45 -28.59 -8.03 -4.91
C ALA A 45 -28.14 -6.65 -4.40
N GLU A 46 -27.12 -6.59 -3.54
CA GLU A 46 -26.53 -5.32 -3.06
C GLU A 46 -25.90 -4.52 -4.19
N ASN A 47 -25.13 -5.16 -5.06
CA ASN A 47 -24.57 -4.51 -6.24
C ASN A 47 -25.66 -3.93 -7.16
N LYS A 48 -26.78 -4.62 -7.31
CA LYS A 48 -27.92 -4.11 -8.10
C LYS A 48 -28.47 -2.81 -7.50
N VAL A 49 -28.73 -2.76 -6.20
CA VAL A 49 -29.19 -1.54 -5.50
C VAL A 49 -28.19 -0.41 -5.66
N THR A 50 -26.91 -0.70 -5.47
CA THR A 50 -25.83 0.27 -5.60
C THR A 50 -25.75 0.83 -7.02
N GLN A 51 -25.77 -0.03 -8.04
CA GLN A 51 -25.70 0.39 -9.44
C GLN A 51 -26.92 1.21 -9.86
N GLU A 52 -28.12 0.82 -9.43
CA GLU A 52 -29.35 1.60 -9.66
C GLU A 52 -29.28 2.99 -9.05
N TYR A 53 -28.71 3.12 -7.84
CA TYR A 53 -28.52 4.43 -7.21
C TYR A 53 -27.48 5.28 -7.95
N LEU A 54 -26.29 4.74 -8.22
CA LEU A 54 -25.19 5.45 -8.88
C LEU A 54 -25.54 5.87 -10.31
N SER A 55 -26.33 5.08 -11.03
CA SER A 55 -26.79 5.42 -12.38
C SER A 55 -27.72 6.64 -12.44
N ARG A 56 -28.35 7.00 -11.33
CA ARG A 56 -29.23 8.20 -11.22
C ARG A 56 -28.45 9.50 -11.03
N ILE A 57 -27.13 9.44 -10.79
CA ILE A 57 -26.29 10.63 -10.63
C ILE A 57 -26.10 11.29 -12.01
N PRO A 58 -26.72 12.46 -12.28
CA PRO A 58 -26.85 12.96 -13.64
C PRO A 58 -25.52 13.40 -14.27
N PHE A 59 -24.51 13.67 -13.47
CA PHE A 59 -23.18 14.12 -13.93
C PHE A 59 -22.11 13.03 -13.87
N ARG A 60 -22.44 11.81 -13.44
CA ARG A 60 -21.46 10.72 -13.30
C ARG A 60 -20.68 10.46 -14.59
N ALA A 61 -21.38 10.40 -15.72
CA ALA A 61 -20.73 10.17 -17.02
C ALA A 61 -19.79 11.29 -17.43
N LYS A 62 -20.15 12.54 -17.16
CA LYS A 62 -19.29 13.71 -17.39
C LYS A 62 -18.04 13.64 -16.54
N LEU A 63 -18.18 13.32 -15.26
CA LEU A 63 -17.08 13.15 -14.32
C LEU A 63 -16.14 12.00 -14.76
N PHE A 64 -16.69 10.85 -15.10
CA PHE A 64 -15.92 9.70 -15.62
C PHE A 64 -15.11 10.08 -16.87
N ASN A 65 -15.75 10.75 -17.84
CA ASN A 65 -15.10 11.15 -19.08
C ASN A 65 -13.95 12.14 -18.83
N ARG A 66 -14.11 13.07 -17.88
CA ARG A 66 -13.03 13.99 -17.50
C ARG A 66 -11.88 13.26 -16.80
N MET A 67 -12.18 12.33 -15.90
CA MET A 67 -11.16 11.46 -15.27
C MET A 67 -10.38 10.67 -16.33
N LYS A 68 -11.08 10.06 -17.28
CA LYS A 68 -10.48 9.31 -18.38
C LYS A 68 -9.60 10.19 -19.26
N GLU A 69 -10.06 11.40 -19.60
CA GLU A 69 -9.27 12.36 -20.35
C GLU A 69 -7.98 12.76 -19.63
N LEU A 70 -8.07 13.03 -18.32
CA LEU A 70 -6.93 13.41 -17.49
C LEU A 70 -5.97 12.25 -17.22
N ALA A 71 -6.46 11.00 -17.23
CA ALA A 71 -5.62 9.80 -17.10
C ALA A 71 -4.88 9.46 -18.40
N ASN A 72 -5.40 9.96 -19.56
CA ASN A 72 -4.87 9.64 -20.88
C ASN A 72 -3.64 10.48 -21.23
N TYR A 73 -2.54 10.17 -20.60
CA TYR A 73 -1.20 10.68 -20.93
C TYR A 73 -0.16 9.58 -20.80
N GLU A 74 0.91 9.67 -21.56
CA GLU A 74 2.01 8.73 -21.50
C GLU A 74 2.70 8.80 -20.12
N LYS A 75 2.85 7.63 -19.48
CA LYS A 75 3.52 7.47 -18.20
C LYS A 75 4.77 6.61 -18.41
N VAL A 76 5.91 7.09 -17.94
CA VAL A 76 7.20 6.40 -18.07
C VAL A 76 7.85 6.33 -16.70
N SER A 77 8.41 5.18 -16.35
CA SER A 77 9.21 5.02 -15.13
C SER A 77 10.65 5.48 -15.33
N ALA A 78 11.36 5.68 -14.24
CA ALA A 78 12.82 5.76 -14.29
C ALA A 78 13.40 4.48 -14.92
N PRO A 79 14.42 4.59 -15.80
CA PRO A 79 15.09 3.41 -16.31
C PRO A 79 15.98 2.77 -15.25
N SER A 80 15.98 1.42 -15.21
CA SER A 80 16.81 0.61 -14.33
C SER A 80 17.80 -0.20 -15.16
N TYR A 81 19.06 -0.21 -14.77
CA TYR A 81 20.08 -1.00 -15.41
C TYR A 81 20.12 -2.42 -14.84
N ILE A 82 20.10 -3.43 -15.69
CA ILE A 82 20.22 -4.83 -15.30
C ILE A 82 21.60 -5.33 -15.71
N LYS A 83 22.50 -5.38 -14.73
CA LYS A 83 23.92 -5.66 -14.93
C LYS A 83 24.15 -7.04 -15.55
N SER A 84 23.44 -8.07 -15.11
CA SER A 84 23.62 -9.45 -15.61
C SER A 84 23.35 -9.60 -17.10
N ILE A 85 22.57 -8.71 -17.72
CA ILE A 85 22.25 -8.72 -19.15
C ILE A 85 22.82 -7.49 -19.91
N GLY A 86 23.36 -6.52 -19.18
CA GLY A 86 23.90 -5.29 -19.77
C GLY A 86 22.89 -4.41 -20.46
N LYS A 87 21.65 -4.36 -19.96
CA LYS A 87 20.51 -3.67 -20.61
C LYS A 87 19.78 -2.77 -19.64
N TRP A 88 19.01 -1.82 -20.19
CA TRP A 88 18.13 -0.95 -19.45
C TRP A 88 16.67 -1.37 -19.59
N LEU A 89 15.92 -1.34 -18.49
CA LEU A 89 14.49 -1.61 -18.47
C LEU A 89 13.72 -0.39 -17.98
N PHE A 90 12.52 -0.19 -18.51
CA PHE A 90 11.59 0.81 -18.01
C PHE A 90 10.14 0.40 -18.29
N TYR A 91 9.24 0.85 -17.44
CA TYR A 91 7.81 0.70 -17.65
C TYR A 91 7.27 1.89 -18.44
N LYS A 92 6.34 1.59 -19.33
CA LYS A 92 5.62 2.60 -20.10
C LYS A 92 4.14 2.22 -20.20
N ASN A 93 3.29 3.23 -20.05
CA ASN A 93 1.85 3.14 -20.32
C ASN A 93 1.50 4.25 -21.31
N ASP A 94 0.79 3.92 -22.38
CA ASP A 94 0.41 4.89 -23.42
C ASP A 94 -0.68 5.89 -22.96
N GLY A 95 -1.27 5.64 -21.81
CA GLY A 95 -2.25 6.49 -21.15
C GLY A 95 -3.43 5.72 -20.58
N LEU A 96 -4.04 4.83 -21.35
CA LEU A 96 -5.25 4.09 -20.97
C LEU A 96 -5.09 2.57 -20.92
N GLN A 97 -3.88 2.05 -21.12
CA GLN A 97 -3.62 0.62 -20.92
C GLN A 97 -3.94 0.23 -19.45
N ASN A 98 -4.58 -0.92 -19.27
CA ASN A 98 -4.93 -1.41 -17.95
C ASN A 98 -3.72 -1.70 -17.06
N GLN A 99 -2.63 -2.18 -17.68
CA GLN A 99 -1.34 -2.45 -17.02
C GLN A 99 -0.22 -1.76 -17.82
N SER A 100 0.83 -1.30 -17.13
CA SER A 100 2.02 -0.78 -17.80
C SER A 100 2.81 -1.90 -18.45
N VAL A 101 3.43 -1.60 -19.58
CA VAL A 101 4.24 -2.53 -20.37
C VAL A 101 5.70 -2.36 -20.00
N LEU A 102 6.44 -3.45 -19.85
CA LEU A 102 7.87 -3.45 -19.59
C LEU A 102 8.65 -3.48 -20.91
N TYR A 103 9.51 -2.48 -21.08
CA TYR A 103 10.39 -2.32 -22.24
C TYR A 103 11.85 -2.56 -21.86
N ILE A 104 12.62 -3.00 -22.84
CA ILE A 104 14.07 -3.17 -22.75
C ILE A 104 14.76 -2.38 -23.87
N MET A 105 15.87 -1.72 -23.52
CA MET A 105 16.73 -0.98 -24.45
C MET A 105 18.20 -1.30 -24.22
N ASP A 106 18.98 -1.22 -25.29
CA ASP A 106 20.40 -1.54 -25.26
C ASP A 106 21.25 -0.43 -24.64
N ARG A 107 20.86 0.82 -24.85
CA ARG A 107 21.57 2.01 -24.38
C ARG A 107 20.60 3.02 -23.81
N LEU A 108 21.01 3.69 -22.76
CA LEU A 108 20.26 4.80 -22.20
C LEU A 108 20.13 5.92 -23.24
N GLY A 109 18.92 6.49 -23.37
CA GLY A 109 18.61 7.51 -24.37
C GLY A 109 18.13 6.97 -25.71
N ASP A 110 18.01 5.65 -25.85
CA ASP A 110 17.53 4.99 -27.07
C ASP A 110 16.11 4.43 -26.93
N GLU A 111 15.25 5.17 -26.24
CA GLU A 111 13.86 4.76 -25.96
C GLU A 111 13.05 4.52 -27.24
N LYS A 112 13.42 5.18 -28.35
CA LYS A 112 12.76 5.02 -29.64
C LYS A 112 12.94 3.62 -30.24
N ASN A 113 14.05 2.98 -29.93
CA ASN A 113 14.38 1.64 -30.38
C ASN A 113 14.14 0.58 -29.31
N ALA A 114 13.57 0.97 -28.16
CA ALA A 114 13.20 0.04 -27.12
C ALA A 114 12.15 -0.96 -27.61
N ARG A 115 12.32 -2.21 -27.25
CA ARG A 115 11.39 -3.30 -27.58
C ARG A 115 10.60 -3.73 -26.35
N VAL A 116 9.41 -4.24 -26.58
CA VAL A 116 8.61 -4.84 -25.50
C VAL A 116 9.37 -6.05 -24.95
N PHE A 117 9.58 -6.05 -23.63
CA PHE A 117 10.13 -7.21 -22.92
C PHE A 117 8.99 -8.09 -22.36
N LEU A 118 8.01 -7.47 -21.70
CA LEU A 118 6.83 -8.14 -21.18
C LEU A 118 5.61 -7.22 -21.21
N ASN A 119 4.52 -7.70 -21.80
CA ASN A 119 3.26 -6.96 -21.84
C ASN A 119 2.16 -7.65 -21.00
N PRO A 120 1.91 -7.19 -19.78
CA PRO A 120 0.90 -7.79 -18.91
C PRO A 120 -0.52 -7.75 -19.48
N ASN A 121 -0.82 -6.79 -20.38
CA ASN A 121 -2.14 -6.68 -21.04
C ASN A 121 -2.45 -7.88 -21.96
N GLN A 122 -1.45 -8.66 -22.33
CA GLN A 122 -1.62 -9.88 -23.13
C GLN A 122 -1.85 -11.15 -22.28
N LEU A 123 -1.69 -11.04 -20.94
CA LEU A 123 -1.84 -12.18 -20.03
C LEU A 123 -3.30 -12.47 -19.66
N SER A 124 -4.20 -11.52 -19.86
CA SER A 124 -5.65 -11.69 -19.72
C SER A 124 -6.41 -10.72 -20.63
N SER A 125 -7.58 -11.12 -21.09
CA SER A 125 -8.41 -10.29 -21.99
C SER A 125 -9.06 -9.11 -21.27
N ASP A 126 -9.27 -9.21 -19.94
CA ASP A 126 -9.94 -8.22 -19.11
C ASP A 126 -8.97 -7.36 -18.29
N GLY A 127 -7.64 -7.57 -18.44
CA GLY A 127 -6.59 -6.83 -17.72
C GLY A 127 -6.49 -7.16 -16.23
N THR A 128 -7.13 -8.23 -15.77
CA THR A 128 -7.14 -8.60 -14.33
C THR A 128 -5.90 -9.36 -13.88
N VAL A 129 -5.01 -9.76 -14.81
CA VAL A 129 -3.69 -10.31 -14.47
C VAL A 129 -2.69 -9.18 -14.40
N ALA A 130 -2.04 -9.04 -13.26
CA ALA A 130 -1.05 -8.00 -13.00
C ALA A 130 0.34 -8.58 -12.79
N LEU A 131 1.37 -7.94 -13.36
CA LEU A 131 2.76 -8.21 -13.08
C LEU A 131 3.11 -7.71 -11.66
N LYS A 132 3.67 -8.59 -10.83
CA LYS A 132 4.07 -8.28 -9.45
C LYS A 132 5.56 -8.03 -9.30
N GLY A 133 6.38 -8.70 -10.07
CA GLY A 133 7.82 -8.55 -10.03
C GLY A 133 8.51 -9.24 -11.20
N ILE A 134 9.74 -8.81 -11.46
CA ILE A 134 10.64 -9.45 -12.43
C ILE A 134 12.02 -9.58 -11.82
N TYR A 135 12.65 -10.71 -12.02
CA TYR A 135 13.91 -11.11 -11.39
C TYR A 135 14.81 -11.76 -12.42
N PHE A 136 16.04 -11.27 -12.55
CA PHE A 136 17.00 -11.74 -13.53
C PHE A 136 18.02 -12.68 -12.89
N SER A 137 18.34 -13.78 -13.57
CA SER A 137 19.43 -14.66 -13.13
C SER A 137 20.76 -13.91 -13.21
N HIS A 138 21.66 -14.18 -12.26
CA HIS A 138 22.97 -13.52 -12.20
C HIS A 138 23.86 -13.87 -13.41
N ASN A 139 23.62 -15.04 -14.03
CA ASN A 139 24.31 -15.45 -15.26
C ASN A 139 23.70 -14.86 -16.55
N GLY A 140 22.62 -14.07 -16.45
CA GLY A 140 21.99 -13.37 -17.57
C GLY A 140 21.21 -14.27 -18.55
N LYS A 141 20.96 -15.55 -18.20
CA LYS A 141 20.25 -16.50 -19.11
C LYS A 141 18.74 -16.40 -19.00
N TYR A 142 18.22 -16.21 -17.77
CA TYR A 142 16.81 -16.32 -17.47
C TYR A 142 16.26 -15.09 -16.76
N ALA A 143 14.97 -14.82 -16.98
CA ALA A 143 14.17 -13.92 -16.18
C ALA A 143 12.96 -14.67 -15.61
N THR A 144 12.75 -14.55 -14.31
CA THR A 144 11.53 -15.03 -13.65
C THR A 144 10.62 -13.85 -13.40
N TYR A 145 9.34 -13.96 -13.75
CA TYR A 145 8.37 -12.94 -13.40
C TYR A 145 7.20 -13.54 -12.63
N SER A 146 6.66 -12.77 -11.70
CA SER A 146 5.50 -13.16 -10.92
C SER A 146 4.28 -12.35 -11.32
N ILE A 147 3.14 -13.03 -11.32
CA ILE A 147 1.83 -12.43 -11.59
C ILE A 147 0.88 -12.67 -10.43
N SER A 148 -0.13 -11.83 -10.30
CA SER A 148 -1.31 -12.10 -9.51
C SER A 148 -2.55 -12.05 -10.39
N ARG A 149 -3.57 -12.85 -10.02
CA ARG A 149 -4.84 -12.90 -10.73
C ARG A 149 -5.92 -12.22 -9.90
N SER A 150 -6.72 -11.40 -10.55
CA SER A 150 -7.87 -10.72 -9.94
C SER A 150 -7.53 -9.96 -8.65
N GLY A 151 -6.30 -9.44 -8.55
CA GLY A 151 -5.86 -8.64 -7.41
C GLY A 151 -5.60 -9.40 -6.11
N SER A 152 -5.66 -10.73 -6.11
CA SER A 152 -5.29 -11.56 -4.97
C SER A 152 -3.81 -11.39 -4.60
N ASP A 153 -3.46 -11.65 -3.34
CA ASP A 153 -2.07 -11.71 -2.89
C ASP A 153 -1.37 -13.02 -3.30
N TRP A 154 -2.09 -14.03 -3.77
CA TRP A 154 -1.49 -15.23 -4.35
C TRP A 154 -0.72 -14.92 -5.63
N GLN A 155 0.47 -15.48 -5.76
CA GLN A 155 1.40 -15.26 -6.86
C GLN A 155 1.68 -16.55 -7.60
N GLU A 156 1.89 -16.41 -8.90
CA GLU A 156 2.42 -17.48 -9.77
C GLU A 156 3.73 -16.98 -10.38
N PHE A 157 4.72 -17.86 -10.53
CA PHE A 157 5.97 -17.55 -11.21
C PHE A 157 6.07 -18.28 -12.54
N TYR A 158 6.60 -17.57 -13.51
CA TYR A 158 6.94 -18.06 -14.83
C TYR A 158 8.39 -17.72 -15.16
N VAL A 159 9.04 -18.54 -15.98
CA VAL A 159 10.43 -18.36 -16.38
C VAL A 159 10.54 -18.15 -17.89
N MET A 160 11.35 -17.17 -18.26
CA MET A 160 11.63 -16.81 -19.66
C MET A 160 13.13 -16.97 -19.94
N ASP A 161 13.47 -17.57 -21.09
CA ASP A 161 14.80 -17.51 -21.66
C ASP A 161 15.02 -16.12 -22.28
N ILE A 162 15.99 -15.36 -21.78
CA ILE A 162 16.22 -13.96 -22.16
C ILE A 162 16.65 -13.84 -23.63
N LYS A 163 17.46 -14.78 -24.11
CA LYS A 163 18.00 -14.74 -25.47
C LYS A 163 16.91 -14.95 -26.52
N THR A 164 15.99 -15.86 -26.27
CA THR A 164 14.94 -16.24 -27.23
C THR A 164 13.61 -15.51 -26.97
N GLY A 165 13.41 -14.98 -25.76
CA GLY A 165 12.14 -14.40 -25.31
C GLY A 165 11.04 -15.44 -25.09
N LYS A 166 11.37 -16.73 -25.11
CA LYS A 166 10.38 -17.81 -24.96
C LYS A 166 10.17 -18.17 -23.49
N LEU A 167 8.93 -18.43 -23.13
CA LEU A 167 8.60 -19.05 -21.85
C LEU A 167 9.10 -20.49 -21.82
N LEU A 168 9.61 -20.90 -20.66
CA LEU A 168 9.90 -22.28 -20.33
C LEU A 168 8.64 -22.93 -19.73
N ASP A 169 8.71 -24.25 -19.50
CA ASP A 169 7.60 -24.99 -18.87
C ASP A 169 7.54 -24.81 -17.33
N ASP A 170 8.52 -24.11 -16.78
CA ASP A 170 8.61 -23.82 -15.34
C ASP A 170 7.44 -22.93 -14.90
N HIS A 171 6.63 -23.44 -13.97
CA HIS A 171 5.47 -22.75 -13.43
C HIS A 171 5.33 -23.04 -11.94
N ILE A 172 5.36 -22.00 -11.12
CA ILE A 172 5.23 -22.06 -9.66
C ILE A 172 3.88 -21.49 -9.24
N THR A 173 3.21 -22.18 -8.36
CA THR A 173 1.92 -21.78 -7.77
C THR A 173 2.00 -21.70 -6.25
N TRP A 174 0.99 -21.12 -5.62
CA TRP A 174 0.84 -20.99 -4.16
C TRP A 174 1.97 -20.22 -3.49
N ALA A 175 2.66 -19.37 -4.24
CA ALA A 175 3.55 -18.37 -3.68
C ALA A 175 2.74 -17.19 -3.12
N LYS A 176 3.22 -16.59 -2.05
CA LYS A 176 2.57 -15.41 -1.44
C LYS A 176 3.59 -14.60 -0.68
N PHE A 177 3.60 -13.26 -0.88
CA PHE A 177 4.62 -12.36 -0.32
C PHE A 177 6.03 -12.81 -0.64
N SER A 178 6.27 -13.16 -1.92
CA SER A 178 7.51 -13.76 -2.39
C SER A 178 8.11 -12.99 -3.54
N GLY A 179 9.44 -12.84 -3.50
CA GLY A 179 10.27 -12.60 -4.68
C GLY A 179 10.85 -13.90 -5.21
N ALA A 180 11.69 -13.80 -6.24
CA ALA A 180 12.54 -14.89 -6.72
C ALA A 180 14.00 -14.48 -6.57
N SER A 181 14.75 -15.13 -5.69
CA SER A 181 16.18 -14.86 -5.47
C SER A 181 17.03 -15.89 -6.16
N TRP A 182 17.77 -15.49 -7.19
CA TRP A 182 18.56 -16.38 -8.04
C TRP A 182 19.86 -16.83 -7.37
N GLN A 183 20.20 -18.08 -7.59
CA GLN A 183 21.51 -18.66 -7.33
C GLN A 183 21.80 -19.78 -8.35
N GLY A 184 22.85 -19.64 -9.12
CA GLY A 184 23.18 -20.61 -10.17
C GLY A 184 22.09 -20.73 -11.23
N ASP A 185 21.63 -21.97 -11.49
CA ASP A 185 20.59 -22.29 -12.46
C ASP A 185 19.21 -22.50 -11.79
N GLY A 186 18.91 -21.75 -10.73
CA GLY A 186 17.64 -21.82 -10.02
C GLY A 186 17.41 -20.62 -9.13
N PHE A 187 16.27 -20.61 -8.45
CA PHE A 187 15.90 -19.51 -7.54
C PHE A 187 15.15 -19.98 -6.31
N TYR A 188 15.28 -19.20 -5.25
CA TYR A 188 14.51 -19.37 -4.02
C TYR A 188 13.20 -18.55 -4.09
N TYR A 189 12.13 -19.12 -3.56
CA TYR A 189 10.84 -18.47 -3.42
C TYR A 189 10.13 -18.91 -2.13
N SER A 190 9.20 -18.10 -1.66
CA SER A 190 8.40 -18.37 -0.47
C SER A 190 6.98 -18.75 -0.86
N ALA A 191 6.48 -19.83 -0.29
CA ALA A 191 5.16 -20.37 -0.62
C ALA A 191 4.48 -20.99 0.60
N TYR A 192 3.18 -21.22 0.47
CA TYR A 192 2.37 -22.00 1.40
C TYR A 192 1.93 -23.32 0.74
N ASP A 193 1.47 -24.26 1.56
CA ASP A 193 0.75 -25.41 1.03
C ASP A 193 -0.54 -24.91 0.33
N ALA A 194 -0.98 -25.65 -0.69
CA ALA A 194 -2.20 -25.31 -1.40
C ALA A 194 -3.38 -25.17 -0.40
N PRO A 195 -4.13 -24.07 -0.43
CA PRO A 195 -5.27 -23.87 0.46
C PRO A 195 -6.38 -24.88 0.18
N GLN A 196 -7.27 -25.05 1.14
CA GLN A 196 -8.45 -25.87 0.95
C GLN A 196 -9.31 -25.26 -0.19
N LYS A 197 -9.74 -26.09 -1.13
CA LYS A 197 -10.56 -25.67 -2.26
C LYS A 197 -11.83 -24.94 -1.81
N GLY A 198 -12.05 -23.74 -2.36
CA GLY A 198 -13.17 -22.87 -2.03
C GLY A 198 -12.93 -21.95 -0.82
N HIS A 199 -11.73 -22.01 -0.23
CA HIS A 199 -11.31 -21.16 0.90
C HIS A 199 -9.97 -20.44 0.62
N GLU A 200 -9.62 -20.28 -0.63
CA GLU A 200 -8.35 -19.70 -1.07
C GLU A 200 -8.18 -18.26 -0.56
N PHE A 201 -9.28 -17.55 -0.34
CA PHE A 201 -9.30 -16.15 0.06
C PHE A 201 -9.68 -15.89 1.53
N SER A 202 -9.96 -16.93 2.30
CA SER A 202 -10.43 -16.79 3.69
C SER A 202 -9.63 -17.57 4.72
N ASN A 203 -9.01 -18.70 4.36
CA ASN A 203 -8.22 -19.51 5.28
C ASN A 203 -6.99 -18.77 5.80
N VAL A 204 -6.68 -18.96 7.09
CA VAL A 204 -5.45 -18.46 7.71
C VAL A 204 -4.22 -19.02 6.99
N ASN A 205 -3.30 -18.13 6.61
CA ASN A 205 -2.02 -18.52 6.05
C ASN A 205 -1.02 -18.76 7.18
N SER A 206 -0.49 -19.96 7.27
CA SER A 206 0.46 -20.39 8.31
C SER A 206 1.53 -21.31 7.74
N ILE A 207 2.69 -21.35 8.40
CA ILE A 207 3.85 -22.18 8.03
C ILE A 207 4.32 -21.87 6.60
N GLN A 208 4.71 -20.61 6.37
CA GLN A 208 5.37 -20.24 5.13
C GLN A 208 6.69 -21.02 4.99
N LYS A 209 6.96 -21.52 3.79
CA LYS A 209 8.12 -22.34 3.46
C LYS A 209 8.95 -21.65 2.39
N ILE A 210 10.26 -21.87 2.39
CA ILE A 210 11.16 -21.47 1.31
C ILE A 210 11.55 -22.70 0.53
N TYR A 211 11.38 -22.65 -0.79
CA TYR A 211 11.80 -23.68 -1.73
C TYR A 211 12.89 -23.16 -2.65
N TYR A 212 13.72 -24.08 -3.15
CA TYR A 212 14.62 -23.84 -4.27
C TYR A 212 14.09 -24.55 -5.50
N HIS A 213 13.81 -23.81 -6.55
CA HIS A 213 13.38 -24.30 -7.85
C HIS A 213 14.57 -24.35 -8.81
N LYS A 214 14.85 -25.51 -9.38
CA LYS A 214 15.85 -25.69 -10.43
C LYS A 214 15.18 -25.55 -11.79
N ILE A 215 15.73 -24.71 -12.67
CA ILE A 215 15.18 -24.51 -14.02
C ILE A 215 15.10 -25.83 -14.80
N GLY A 216 13.95 -26.05 -15.46
CA GLY A 216 13.66 -27.23 -16.26
C GLY A 216 13.15 -28.43 -15.48
N THR A 217 12.79 -28.24 -14.18
CA THR A 217 12.14 -29.27 -13.38
C THR A 217 10.71 -28.86 -13.01
N PRO A 218 9.78 -29.79 -12.77
CA PRO A 218 8.45 -29.44 -12.28
C PRO A 218 8.50 -28.98 -10.82
N GLN A 219 7.57 -28.13 -10.40
CA GLN A 219 7.48 -27.63 -9.02
C GLN A 219 7.43 -28.75 -7.96
N SER A 220 6.89 -29.91 -8.29
CA SER A 220 6.84 -31.08 -7.39
C SER A 220 8.22 -31.65 -7.02
N GLU A 221 9.27 -31.29 -7.75
CA GLU A 221 10.66 -31.68 -7.49
C GLU A 221 11.44 -30.58 -6.75
N ASP A 222 10.79 -29.44 -6.40
CA ASP A 222 11.44 -28.34 -5.70
C ASP A 222 11.93 -28.78 -4.33
N VAL A 223 13.15 -28.33 -4.01
CA VAL A 223 13.77 -28.67 -2.74
C VAL A 223 13.29 -27.75 -1.64
N LEU A 224 12.68 -28.32 -0.60
CA LEU A 224 12.38 -27.56 0.62
C LEU A 224 13.69 -27.08 1.24
N PHE A 225 13.91 -25.77 1.21
CA PHE A 225 15.13 -25.14 1.73
C PHE A 225 14.99 -24.79 3.20
N TYR A 226 13.84 -24.21 3.60
CA TYR A 226 13.61 -23.77 4.96
C TYR A 226 12.14 -23.80 5.34
N GLN A 227 11.85 -24.21 6.58
CA GLN A 227 10.56 -24.05 7.24
C GLN A 227 10.76 -24.02 8.76
N ASN A 228 9.82 -23.40 9.47
CA ASN A 228 9.81 -23.42 10.95
C ASN A 228 8.39 -23.65 11.50
N PRO A 229 7.94 -24.91 11.60
CA PRO A 229 6.61 -25.25 12.13
C PRO A 229 6.40 -24.85 13.59
N ALA A 230 7.48 -24.66 14.37
CA ALA A 230 7.40 -24.17 15.75
C ALA A 230 6.94 -22.71 15.83
N ASN A 231 7.11 -21.94 14.76
CA ASN A 231 6.67 -20.55 14.62
C ASN A 231 5.81 -20.40 13.36
N PRO A 232 4.58 -20.93 13.35
CA PRO A 232 3.76 -21.03 12.14
C PRO A 232 3.30 -19.66 11.58
N MET A 233 3.23 -18.63 12.45
CA MET A 233 2.78 -17.29 12.10
C MET A 233 4.00 -16.37 11.87
N ARG A 234 4.84 -16.73 10.89
CA ARG A 234 6.00 -15.96 10.47
C ARG A 234 6.17 -15.99 8.97
N PHE A 235 6.82 -14.97 8.45
CA PHE A 235 7.25 -14.88 7.07
C PHE A 235 8.74 -15.15 6.96
N TYR A 236 9.12 -15.84 5.90
CA TYR A 236 10.51 -16.16 5.60
C TYR A 236 10.84 -15.78 4.16
N ALA A 237 12.00 -15.19 3.97
CA ALA A 237 12.50 -14.84 2.64
C ALA A 237 14.01 -15.09 2.57
N VAL A 238 14.51 -15.38 1.38
CA VAL A 238 15.94 -15.47 1.09
C VAL A 238 16.30 -14.43 0.06
N SER A 239 17.45 -13.77 0.24
CA SER A 239 18.11 -13.01 -0.81
C SER A 239 19.57 -13.46 -0.97
N VAL A 240 20.00 -13.55 -2.22
CA VAL A 240 21.39 -13.80 -2.60
C VAL A 240 21.93 -12.55 -3.27
N ASN A 241 23.11 -12.08 -2.85
CA ASN A 241 23.68 -10.88 -3.45
C ASN A 241 24.12 -11.14 -4.91
N GLU A 242 24.35 -10.06 -5.66
CA GLU A 242 24.62 -10.11 -7.09
C GLU A 242 25.84 -10.98 -7.44
N GLU A 243 26.86 -10.95 -6.58
CA GLU A 243 28.10 -11.70 -6.74
C GLU A 243 27.98 -13.19 -6.30
N GLU A 244 26.82 -13.62 -5.82
CA GLU A 244 26.57 -14.94 -5.23
C GLU A 244 27.59 -15.34 -4.14
N THR A 245 28.04 -14.36 -3.37
CA THR A 245 29.00 -14.57 -2.26
C THR A 245 28.33 -14.63 -0.89
N MET A 246 27.16 -14.02 -0.76
CA MET A 246 26.39 -13.95 0.48
C MET A 246 24.93 -14.31 0.26
N MET A 247 24.40 -15.06 1.19
CA MET A 247 22.95 -15.35 1.27
C MET A 247 22.41 -14.84 2.59
N PHE A 248 21.27 -14.17 2.53
CA PHE A 248 20.55 -13.67 3.69
C PHE A 248 19.24 -14.43 3.85
N LEU A 249 18.94 -14.86 5.07
CA LEU A 249 17.63 -15.35 5.47
C LEU A 249 16.98 -14.32 6.36
N TYR A 250 15.76 -13.93 6.03
CA TYR A 250 14.94 -13.02 6.80
C TYR A 250 13.81 -13.78 7.47
N GLU A 251 13.61 -13.53 8.74
CA GLU A 251 12.50 -14.02 9.51
C GLU A 251 11.72 -12.84 10.06
N SER A 252 10.46 -12.67 9.65
CA SER A 252 9.58 -11.60 10.11
C SER A 252 8.43 -12.21 10.89
N GLY A 253 8.15 -11.65 12.06
CA GLY A 253 6.97 -11.96 12.85
C GLY A 253 5.75 -11.17 12.37
N ALA A 254 4.77 -11.04 13.25
CA ALA A 254 3.74 -10.04 13.09
C ALA A 254 4.37 -8.64 13.16
N GLY A 255 3.85 -7.69 12.36
CA GLY A 255 4.38 -6.32 12.29
C GLY A 255 5.48 -6.12 11.27
N SER A 256 6.30 -5.10 11.49
CA SER A 256 7.30 -4.62 10.51
C SER A 256 8.75 -4.99 10.82
N GLY A 257 9.01 -5.60 11.97
CA GLY A 257 10.36 -6.01 12.38
C GLY A 257 10.80 -7.35 11.80
N ASN A 258 12.10 -7.62 11.85
CA ASN A 258 12.67 -8.84 11.30
C ASN A 258 14.00 -9.23 11.96
N ILE A 259 14.29 -10.54 11.93
CA ILE A 259 15.61 -11.09 12.23
C ILE A 259 16.33 -11.35 10.92
N VAL A 260 17.64 -11.10 10.88
CA VAL A 260 18.49 -11.33 9.73
C VAL A 260 19.57 -12.36 10.08
N TYR A 261 19.76 -13.30 9.17
CA TYR A 261 20.85 -14.28 9.19
C TYR A 261 21.67 -14.13 7.91
N VAL A 262 22.96 -14.34 7.98
CA VAL A 262 23.87 -14.32 6.83
C VAL A 262 24.63 -15.63 6.70
N ARG A 263 24.90 -16.06 5.47
CA ARG A 263 25.73 -17.22 5.14
C ARG A 263 26.75 -16.83 4.06
N ASP A 264 28.01 -17.20 4.25
CA ASP A 264 29.08 -17.05 3.24
C ASP A 264 29.00 -18.20 2.22
N LEU A 265 28.56 -17.90 1.00
CA LEU A 265 28.42 -18.90 -0.07
C LEU A 265 29.73 -19.36 -0.69
N ARG A 266 30.83 -18.68 -0.45
CA ARG A 266 32.16 -19.10 -0.90
C ARG A 266 32.69 -20.33 -0.14
N GLN A 267 32.08 -20.63 1.01
CA GLN A 267 32.40 -21.78 1.83
C GLN A 267 31.28 -22.81 1.73
N PRO A 268 31.50 -23.98 1.09
CA PRO A 268 30.44 -24.95 0.75
C PRO A 268 29.61 -25.42 1.96
N ASN A 269 30.23 -25.53 3.13
CA ASN A 269 29.59 -26.04 4.36
C ASN A 269 29.28 -24.94 5.39
N SER A 270 29.32 -23.67 4.99
CA SER A 270 29.00 -22.58 5.90
C SER A 270 27.55 -22.68 6.40
N GLN A 271 27.34 -22.28 7.64
CA GLN A 271 26.01 -22.22 8.25
C GLN A 271 25.54 -20.78 8.30
N PHE A 272 24.25 -20.58 8.47
CA PHE A 272 23.70 -19.27 8.76
C PHE A 272 24.20 -18.76 10.12
N ILE A 273 24.64 -17.51 10.14
CA ILE A 273 25.01 -16.77 11.35
C ILE A 273 23.89 -15.79 11.62
N GLN A 274 23.33 -15.84 12.81
CA GLN A 274 22.31 -14.88 13.23
C GLN A 274 22.96 -13.51 13.47
N MET A 275 22.48 -12.50 12.76
CA MET A 275 23.00 -11.14 12.85
C MET A 275 22.23 -10.30 13.88
N THR A 276 20.91 -10.45 13.93
CA THR A 276 20.00 -9.70 14.79
C THR A 276 19.04 -10.65 15.51
N SER A 277 18.38 -10.21 16.59
CA SER A 277 17.55 -11.08 17.41
C SER A 277 16.19 -10.49 17.82
N ASN A 278 15.91 -9.24 17.46
CA ASN A 278 14.69 -8.55 17.89
C ASN A 278 13.70 -8.43 16.71
N LEU A 279 12.56 -9.12 16.82
CA LEU A 279 11.49 -9.11 15.81
C LEU A 279 10.66 -7.83 15.80
N ASP A 280 10.81 -6.95 16.79
CA ASP A 280 10.06 -5.69 16.83
C ASP A 280 10.81 -4.56 16.11
N LEU A 281 12.07 -4.78 15.73
CA LEU A 281 12.93 -3.80 15.09
C LEU A 281 13.20 -4.16 13.63
N GLN A 282 13.41 -3.15 12.82
CA GLN A 282 13.65 -3.30 11.38
C GLN A 282 15.14 -3.29 11.06
N TYR A 283 15.56 -4.24 10.23
CA TYR A 283 16.91 -4.34 9.70
C TYR A 283 16.82 -4.60 8.20
N SER A 284 16.99 -3.56 7.40
CA SER A 284 16.88 -3.64 5.95
C SER A 284 18.24 -3.57 5.30
N LEU A 285 18.68 -4.66 4.66
CA LEU A 285 19.88 -4.66 3.84
C LEU A 285 19.64 -3.73 2.64
N VAL A 286 20.47 -2.68 2.51
CA VAL A 286 20.35 -1.72 1.41
C VAL A 286 21.37 -1.97 0.30
N GLU A 287 22.57 -2.50 0.64
CA GLU A 287 23.61 -2.83 -0.35
C GLU A 287 24.66 -3.78 0.23
N THR A 288 25.35 -4.49 -0.66
CA THR A 288 26.61 -5.20 -0.37
C THR A 288 27.71 -4.71 -1.30
N ILE A 289 28.89 -4.41 -0.75
CA ILE A 289 30.06 -3.97 -1.52
C ILE A 289 31.29 -4.74 -1.01
N GLY A 290 31.77 -5.68 -1.81
CA GLY A 290 32.74 -6.67 -1.34
C GLY A 290 32.17 -7.47 -0.18
N ASP A 291 32.89 -7.56 0.95
CA ASP A 291 32.39 -8.23 2.16
C ASP A 291 31.56 -7.33 3.07
N LYS A 292 31.41 -6.05 2.74
CA LYS A 292 30.62 -5.09 3.55
C LYS A 292 29.14 -5.21 3.26
N MET A 293 28.35 -5.10 4.31
CA MET A 293 26.89 -5.10 4.30
C MET A 293 26.39 -3.79 4.92
N TYR A 294 25.52 -3.08 4.23
CA TYR A 294 24.93 -1.80 4.66
C TYR A 294 23.49 -2.00 5.04
N PHE A 295 23.12 -1.60 6.24
CA PHE A 295 21.78 -1.77 6.78
C PHE A 295 21.16 -0.45 7.21
N LEU A 296 19.91 -0.25 6.84
CA LEU A 296 19.03 0.76 7.41
C LEU A 296 18.28 0.12 8.59
N THR A 297 18.27 0.77 9.76
CA THR A 297 17.62 0.20 10.94
C THR A 297 17.06 1.27 11.87
N ASN A 298 15.96 0.95 12.56
CA ASN A 298 15.41 1.76 13.66
C ASN A 298 15.90 1.31 15.05
N ASP A 299 16.79 0.33 15.13
CA ASP A 299 17.36 -0.12 16.41
C ASP A 299 18.22 0.97 17.03
N GLY A 300 17.78 1.46 18.22
CA GLY A 300 18.39 2.61 18.89
C GLY A 300 18.30 3.93 18.11
N ALA A 301 17.42 4.00 17.09
CA ALA A 301 17.25 5.15 16.21
C ALA A 301 15.82 5.18 15.64
N PRO A 302 14.81 5.68 16.36
CA PRO A 302 13.40 5.66 15.91
C PRO A 302 13.16 6.26 14.52
N LYS A 303 14.06 7.16 14.06
CA LYS A 303 14.02 7.78 12.73
C LYS A 303 15.03 7.18 11.75
N ASN A 304 15.50 5.98 12.04
CA ASN A 304 16.49 5.23 11.30
C ASN A 304 17.91 5.81 11.33
N ARG A 305 18.86 4.92 11.20
CA ARG A 305 20.28 5.19 10.95
C ARG A 305 20.84 4.21 9.93
N LEU A 306 21.90 4.58 9.24
CA LEU A 306 22.63 3.70 8.36
C LEU A 306 23.82 3.08 9.11
N MET A 307 23.89 1.76 9.11
CA MET A 307 24.96 0.99 9.73
C MET A 307 25.69 0.13 8.71
N VAL A 308 26.92 -0.21 9.01
CA VAL A 308 27.78 -1.06 8.17
C VAL A 308 28.43 -2.15 9.03
N THR A 309 28.52 -3.35 8.46
CA THR A 309 29.23 -4.50 9.03
C THR A 309 29.87 -5.34 7.92
N ASP A 310 30.50 -6.46 8.27
CA ASP A 310 31.11 -7.41 7.35
C ASP A 310 30.93 -8.86 7.84
N LEU A 311 31.34 -9.84 7.00
CA LEU A 311 31.21 -11.26 7.34
C LEU A 311 32.09 -11.72 8.51
N LYS A 312 33.10 -10.93 8.91
CA LYS A 312 33.94 -11.24 10.08
C LYS A 312 33.29 -10.76 11.39
N HIS A 313 32.40 -9.76 11.29
CA HIS A 313 31.76 -9.09 12.40
C HIS A 313 30.23 -9.03 12.20
N PRO A 314 29.56 -10.16 11.97
CA PRO A 314 28.17 -10.14 11.52
C PRO A 314 27.16 -9.80 12.64
N GLY A 315 27.51 -10.03 13.91
CA GLY A 315 26.63 -9.77 15.06
C GLY A 315 26.34 -8.28 15.26
N PHE A 316 25.09 -7.94 15.58
CA PHE A 316 24.63 -6.56 15.67
C PHE A 316 25.47 -5.67 16.61
N SER A 317 26.00 -6.22 17.71
CA SER A 317 26.86 -5.49 18.64
C SER A 317 28.18 -4.99 18.03
N GLU A 318 28.58 -5.55 16.88
CA GLU A 318 29.82 -5.20 16.17
C GLU A 318 29.56 -4.23 14.99
N TRP A 319 28.28 -3.97 14.66
CA TRP A 319 27.95 -3.06 13.59
C TRP A 319 28.36 -1.62 13.91
N LYS A 320 28.80 -0.89 12.90
CA LYS A 320 29.23 0.50 13.04
C LYS A 320 28.20 1.44 12.44
N THR A 321 27.84 2.48 13.17
CA THR A 321 27.00 3.55 12.64
C THR A 321 27.80 4.34 11.61
N LEU A 322 27.34 4.36 10.37
CA LEU A 322 27.94 5.12 9.26
C LEU A 322 27.29 6.51 9.16
N VAL A 323 25.95 6.56 9.19
CA VAL A 323 25.19 7.82 9.26
C VAL A 323 24.24 7.72 10.46
N PRO A 324 24.44 8.58 11.47
CA PRO A 324 23.61 8.55 12.68
C PRO A 324 22.18 9.03 12.41
N GLU A 325 21.28 8.69 13.31
CA GLU A 325 19.93 9.25 13.34
C GLU A 325 19.96 10.78 13.30
N SER A 326 19.03 11.36 12.54
CA SER A 326 18.84 12.81 12.48
C SER A 326 17.46 13.20 13.02
N LYS A 327 17.17 14.52 13.01
CA LYS A 327 15.84 15.03 13.37
C LYS A 327 14.74 14.59 12.40
N ASP A 328 15.09 14.28 11.15
CA ASP A 328 14.18 13.85 10.09
C ASP A 328 14.29 12.34 9.87
N MET A 329 13.21 11.72 9.37
CA MET A 329 13.14 10.28 9.12
C MET A 329 13.98 9.88 7.91
N LEU A 330 14.99 9.01 8.08
CA LEU A 330 15.73 8.44 6.96
C LEU A 330 14.93 7.30 6.33
N GLU A 331 14.40 7.52 5.12
CA GLU A 331 13.53 6.57 4.43
C GLU A 331 14.30 5.57 3.56
N GLY A 332 15.39 6.01 2.93
CA GLY A 332 16.10 5.18 1.99
C GLY A 332 17.51 5.67 1.67
N VAL A 333 18.32 4.75 1.18
CA VAL A 333 19.69 4.98 0.73
C VAL A 333 19.87 4.36 -0.64
N THR A 334 20.40 5.13 -1.59
CA THR A 334 20.75 4.66 -2.94
C THR A 334 22.23 4.83 -3.16
N PHE A 335 22.90 3.80 -3.62
CA PHE A 335 24.34 3.81 -3.92
C PHE A 335 24.56 4.11 -5.40
N ALA A 336 25.52 4.96 -5.71
CA ALA A 336 25.92 5.26 -7.09
C ALA A 336 27.34 5.87 -7.12
N ASP A 337 28.19 5.36 -8.01
CA ASP A 337 29.53 5.91 -8.32
C ASP A 337 30.35 6.27 -7.09
N GLY A 338 30.43 5.34 -6.12
CA GLY A 338 31.18 5.53 -4.87
C GLY A 338 30.61 6.60 -3.93
N LYS A 339 29.33 6.92 -4.06
CA LYS A 339 28.58 7.83 -3.19
C LYS A 339 27.25 7.22 -2.76
N MET A 340 26.61 7.85 -1.78
CA MET A 340 25.29 7.50 -1.29
C MET A 340 24.34 8.68 -1.46
N ILE A 341 23.10 8.41 -1.82
CA ILE A 341 22.00 9.38 -1.80
C ILE A 341 21.09 8.96 -0.67
N LEU A 342 20.95 9.82 0.33
CA LEU A 342 20.07 9.62 1.47
C LEU A 342 18.81 10.42 1.27
N ASN A 343 17.66 9.73 1.26
CA ASN A 343 16.34 10.33 1.15
C ASN A 343 15.69 10.40 2.54
N TYR A 344 15.44 11.61 3.00
CA TYR A 344 14.80 11.89 4.28
C TYR A 344 13.36 12.37 4.05
N MET A 345 12.49 12.07 5.00
CA MET A 345 11.16 12.65 5.11
C MET A 345 11.16 13.69 6.23
N LYS A 346 10.84 14.93 5.86
CA LYS A 346 10.64 16.05 6.78
C LYS A 346 9.23 16.58 6.57
N ASP A 347 8.44 16.59 7.66
CA ASP A 347 7.06 17.04 7.62
C ASP A 347 6.27 16.42 6.45
N ALA A 348 6.39 15.08 6.31
CA ALA A 348 5.73 14.28 5.28
C ALA A 348 6.12 14.60 3.82
N SER A 349 7.27 15.22 3.56
CA SER A 349 7.80 15.45 2.21
C SER A 349 9.28 15.12 2.10
N SER A 350 9.74 14.79 0.88
CA SER A 350 11.10 14.32 0.63
C SER A 350 12.13 15.43 0.66
N HIS A 351 13.28 15.12 1.26
CA HIS A 351 14.52 15.90 1.24
C HIS A 351 15.69 14.95 1.00
N ALA A 352 16.53 15.24 0.04
CA ALA A 352 17.59 14.31 -0.35
C ALA A 352 18.98 14.96 -0.33
N TYR A 353 19.98 14.15 0.03
CA TYR A 353 21.36 14.61 0.18
C TYR A 353 22.32 13.57 -0.37
N VAL A 354 23.43 14.04 -0.95
CA VAL A 354 24.54 13.20 -1.37
C VAL A 354 25.56 13.09 -0.23
N TYR A 355 25.99 11.86 0.03
CA TYR A 355 26.97 11.52 1.05
C TYR A 355 28.16 10.77 0.44
N SER A 356 29.34 10.95 1.01
CA SER A 356 30.49 10.10 0.74
C SER A 356 30.35 8.74 1.43
N MET A 357 31.15 7.77 1.00
CA MET A 357 31.13 6.41 1.57
C MET A 357 31.63 6.33 3.02
N ASP A 358 32.21 7.40 3.55
CA ASP A 358 32.59 7.54 4.97
C ASP A 358 31.51 8.26 5.82
N GLY A 359 30.34 8.50 5.25
CA GLY A 359 29.16 9.03 5.96
C GLY A 359 29.13 10.55 6.09
N LYS A 360 29.91 11.32 5.30
CA LYS A 360 29.87 12.78 5.32
C LYS A 360 28.91 13.31 4.25
N GLN A 361 28.06 14.25 4.63
CA GLN A 361 27.20 14.96 3.69
C GLN A 361 28.06 15.85 2.77
N LEU A 362 27.85 15.70 1.46
CA LEU A 362 28.56 16.45 0.42
C LEU A 362 27.72 17.59 -0.15
N SER A 363 26.46 17.33 -0.46
CA SER A 363 25.55 18.30 -1.06
C SER A 363 24.08 17.95 -0.80
N GLU A 364 23.21 18.90 -1.06
CA GLU A 364 21.74 18.71 -1.10
C GLU A 364 21.28 18.55 -2.55
N ILE A 365 20.33 17.64 -2.78
CA ILE A 365 19.63 17.52 -4.05
C ILE A 365 18.36 18.39 -3.96
N LYS A 366 18.35 19.50 -4.68
CA LYS A 366 17.20 20.41 -4.70
C LYS A 366 16.06 19.80 -5.49
N LEU A 367 14.97 19.47 -4.80
CA LEU A 367 13.75 18.98 -5.41
C LEU A 367 12.90 20.15 -5.95
N PRO A 368 12.04 19.92 -6.96
CA PRO A 368 11.30 21.00 -7.64
C PRO A 368 10.38 21.82 -6.74
N THR A 369 9.68 21.17 -5.81
CA THR A 369 8.77 21.77 -4.84
C THR A 369 8.50 20.78 -3.69
N LEU A 370 7.56 21.10 -2.81
CA LEU A 370 7.05 20.16 -1.82
C LEU A 370 6.45 18.94 -2.54
N GLY A 371 6.94 17.74 -2.20
CA GLY A 371 6.51 16.51 -2.86
C GLY A 371 7.26 15.28 -2.36
N SER A 372 7.14 14.21 -3.11
CA SER A 372 7.79 12.92 -2.85
C SER A 372 8.76 12.55 -3.96
N ALA A 373 9.94 12.09 -3.56
CA ALA A 373 10.97 11.63 -4.48
C ALA A 373 11.38 10.18 -4.14
N SER A 374 11.69 9.42 -5.19
CA SER A 374 12.31 8.09 -5.08
C SER A 374 13.54 8.05 -5.98
N PHE A 375 14.65 7.52 -5.48
CA PHE A 375 15.94 7.53 -6.16
C PHE A 375 16.29 6.14 -6.69
N TYR A 376 16.97 6.13 -7.84
CA TYR A 376 17.39 4.92 -8.57
C TYR A 376 18.83 5.10 -9.02
N GLY A 377 19.68 4.12 -8.74
CA GLY A 377 21.10 4.09 -9.11
C GLY A 377 21.69 2.72 -8.84
N GLU A 378 22.85 2.47 -9.41
CA GLU A 378 23.63 1.26 -9.21
C GLU A 378 24.99 1.62 -8.62
N LYS A 379 25.48 0.83 -7.64
CA LYS A 379 26.69 1.13 -6.85
C LYS A 379 27.94 1.43 -7.68
N ASP A 380 28.06 0.80 -8.84
CA ASP A 380 29.21 0.90 -9.75
C ASP A 380 28.94 1.73 -11.02
N ARG A 381 27.82 2.50 -11.00
CA ARG A 381 27.43 3.33 -12.15
C ARG A 381 27.17 4.78 -11.73
N LYS A 382 27.44 5.69 -12.69
CA LYS A 382 27.27 7.14 -12.48
C LYS A 382 25.85 7.64 -12.74
N GLU A 383 25.03 6.84 -13.44
CA GLU A 383 23.69 7.25 -13.79
C GLU A 383 22.77 7.17 -12.57
N VAL A 384 22.22 8.32 -12.19
CA VAL A 384 21.23 8.44 -11.13
C VAL A 384 19.96 9.04 -11.68
N PHE A 385 18.84 8.44 -11.33
CA PHE A 385 17.52 8.96 -11.63
C PHE A 385 16.72 9.18 -10.36
N TYR A 386 15.77 10.08 -10.40
CA TYR A 386 14.70 10.11 -9.42
C TYR A 386 13.36 10.46 -10.05
N SER A 387 12.31 9.85 -9.50
CA SER A 387 10.94 10.24 -9.76
C SER A 387 10.52 11.29 -8.74
N PHE A 388 9.80 12.31 -9.18
CA PHE A 388 9.23 13.32 -8.31
C PHE A 388 7.75 13.50 -8.60
N SER A 389 6.94 13.62 -7.56
CA SER A 389 5.50 13.83 -7.66
C SER A 389 4.99 14.71 -6.52
N SER A 390 3.92 15.45 -6.76
CA SER A 390 3.16 16.16 -5.74
C SER A 390 1.66 16.08 -6.07
N PHE A 391 0.79 16.66 -5.25
CA PHE A 391 -0.66 16.51 -5.45
C PHE A 391 -1.15 17.01 -6.83
N THR A 392 -0.50 18.04 -7.38
CA THR A 392 -0.82 18.64 -8.69
C THR A 392 0.32 18.56 -9.69
N VAL A 393 1.44 17.93 -9.30
CA VAL A 393 2.61 17.69 -10.15
C VAL A 393 2.65 16.22 -10.54
N PRO A 394 2.34 15.88 -11.81
CA PRO A 394 2.44 14.49 -12.28
C PRO A 394 3.85 13.96 -12.14
N THR A 395 3.96 12.65 -11.92
CA THR A 395 5.25 12.00 -11.77
C THR A 395 6.18 12.30 -12.94
N THR A 396 7.25 13.00 -12.63
CA THR A 396 8.29 13.43 -13.57
C THR A 396 9.59 12.74 -13.23
N ILE A 397 10.30 12.23 -14.23
CA ILE A 397 11.58 11.56 -14.06
C ILE A 397 12.69 12.56 -14.33
N TYR A 398 13.61 12.65 -13.40
CA TYR A 398 14.81 13.46 -13.46
C TYR A 398 16.05 12.57 -13.54
N GLN A 399 17.05 13.03 -14.25
CA GLN A 399 18.41 12.50 -14.17
C GLN A 399 19.26 13.47 -13.35
N TYR A 400 19.98 12.94 -12.36
CA TYR A 400 20.86 13.71 -11.49
C TYR A 400 22.34 13.43 -11.80
N ASP A 401 23.12 14.47 -11.96
CA ASP A 401 24.57 14.37 -12.19
C ASP A 401 25.31 14.58 -10.87
N LEU A 402 25.93 13.52 -10.37
CA LEU A 402 26.70 13.52 -9.13
C LEU A 402 27.96 14.41 -9.15
N ALA A 403 28.51 14.71 -10.34
CA ALA A 403 29.72 15.54 -10.48
C ALA A 403 29.35 17.02 -10.50
N THR A 404 28.30 17.40 -11.23
CA THR A 404 27.89 18.81 -11.37
C THR A 404 26.81 19.22 -10.39
N THR A 405 26.22 18.28 -9.66
CA THR A 405 25.11 18.46 -8.71
C THR A 405 23.83 19.03 -9.33
N ASN A 406 23.63 18.79 -10.64
CA ASN A 406 22.49 19.30 -11.39
C ASN A 406 21.48 18.20 -11.70
N SER A 407 20.18 18.56 -11.64
CA SER A 407 19.08 17.75 -12.13
C SER A 407 18.63 18.27 -13.48
N LYS A 408 18.32 17.34 -14.40
CA LYS A 408 17.64 17.65 -15.66
C LYS A 408 16.42 16.73 -15.81
N VAL A 409 15.37 17.25 -16.43
CA VAL A 409 14.19 16.43 -16.77
C VAL A 409 14.61 15.35 -17.77
N TYR A 410 14.32 14.10 -17.44
CA TYR A 410 14.51 12.95 -18.32
C TYR A 410 13.22 12.62 -19.06
N ALA A 411 12.10 12.52 -18.32
CA ALA A 411 10.78 12.30 -18.89
C ALA A 411 9.72 13.08 -18.09
N ALA A 412 8.96 13.92 -18.76
CA ALA A 412 7.87 14.67 -18.18
C ALA A 412 6.54 14.34 -18.89
N PRO A 413 5.46 14.05 -18.14
CA PRO A 413 4.17 13.76 -18.72
C PRO A 413 3.52 15.03 -19.33
N LYS A 414 2.75 14.85 -20.40
CA LYS A 414 1.94 15.92 -21.01
C LYS A 414 0.49 15.76 -20.54
N VAL A 415 0.11 16.50 -19.51
CA VAL A 415 -1.22 16.43 -18.90
C VAL A 415 -2.15 17.52 -19.44
N LYS A 416 -3.47 17.23 -19.42
CA LYS A 416 -4.51 18.15 -19.90
C LYS A 416 -5.09 19.04 -18.78
N PHE A 417 -4.21 19.57 -17.94
CA PHE A 417 -4.55 20.61 -16.95
C PHE A 417 -3.32 21.48 -16.69
N LYS A 418 -3.54 22.64 -16.07
CA LYS A 418 -2.50 23.61 -15.79
C LYS A 418 -2.18 23.59 -14.29
N GLU A 419 -1.03 23.06 -13.93
CA GLU A 419 -0.56 22.94 -12.54
C GLU A 419 -0.60 24.27 -11.80
N SER A 420 -0.19 25.36 -12.47
CA SER A 420 -0.15 26.70 -11.88
C SER A 420 -1.51 27.27 -11.45
N ASP A 421 -2.62 26.61 -11.81
CA ASP A 421 -3.96 27.02 -11.38
C ASP A 421 -4.33 26.53 -9.98
N TYR A 422 -3.48 25.71 -9.37
CA TYR A 422 -3.74 25.06 -8.07
C TYR A 422 -2.76 25.53 -7.00
N VAL A 423 -3.19 25.35 -5.75
CA VAL A 423 -2.39 25.58 -4.55
C VAL A 423 -2.32 24.27 -3.77
N CYS A 424 -1.13 23.92 -3.31
CA CYS A 424 -0.91 22.91 -2.29
C CYS A 424 -0.21 23.57 -1.12
N GLU A 425 -0.86 23.59 0.05
CA GLU A 425 -0.27 24.11 1.28
C GLU A 425 -0.22 23.03 2.36
N GLN A 426 0.76 23.14 3.23
CA GLN A 426 0.84 22.34 4.45
C GLN A 426 0.54 23.24 5.65
N VAL A 427 -0.37 22.76 6.50
CA VAL A 427 -0.69 23.37 7.77
C VAL A 427 -0.53 22.36 8.90
N PHE A 428 -0.52 22.84 10.13
CA PHE A 428 -0.47 22.00 11.33
C PHE A 428 -1.65 22.37 12.21
N TYR A 429 -2.39 21.36 12.66
CA TYR A 429 -3.50 21.56 13.58
C TYR A 429 -3.27 20.77 14.87
N PRO A 430 -3.84 21.21 16.01
CA PRO A 430 -3.77 20.45 17.24
C PRO A 430 -4.77 19.31 17.24
N SER A 431 -4.33 18.10 17.61
CA SER A 431 -5.20 17.00 17.98
C SER A 431 -5.82 17.24 19.36
N LYS A 432 -6.70 16.34 19.78
CA LYS A 432 -7.41 16.44 21.07
C LYS A 432 -6.46 16.54 22.27
N ASP A 433 -5.30 15.90 22.20
CA ASP A 433 -4.25 15.96 23.24
C ASP A 433 -3.21 17.08 23.03
N GLY A 434 -3.42 17.94 22.03
CA GLY A 434 -2.52 19.04 21.69
C GLY A 434 -1.37 18.68 20.75
N THR A 435 -1.23 17.42 20.36
CA THR A 435 -0.21 17.00 19.39
C THR A 435 -0.44 17.70 18.05
N LYS A 436 0.62 18.29 17.47
CA LYS A 436 0.56 18.96 16.17
C LYS A 436 0.57 17.92 15.06
N ILE A 437 -0.47 17.92 14.24
CA ILE A 437 -0.65 16.98 13.12
C ILE A 437 -0.50 17.74 11.80
N PRO A 438 0.34 17.27 10.86
CA PRO A 438 0.43 17.86 9.53
C PRO A 438 -0.82 17.57 8.70
N LEU A 439 -1.24 18.57 7.93
CA LEU A 439 -2.36 18.47 7.00
C LEU A 439 -1.98 19.15 5.68
N PHE A 440 -2.03 18.41 4.60
CA PHE A 440 -1.94 18.97 3.25
C PHE A 440 -3.32 19.38 2.76
N ILE A 441 -3.41 20.55 2.16
CA ILE A 441 -4.66 21.09 1.60
C ILE A 441 -4.39 21.52 0.17
N THR A 442 -5.13 20.94 -0.79
CA THR A 442 -4.96 21.18 -2.22
C THR A 442 -6.28 21.67 -2.81
N TYR A 443 -6.23 22.79 -3.52
CA TYR A 443 -7.41 23.43 -4.12
C TYR A 443 -7.04 24.35 -5.29
N LYS A 444 -8.05 24.75 -6.04
CA LYS A 444 -7.88 25.71 -7.14
C LYS A 444 -7.66 27.14 -6.60
N LYS A 445 -6.75 27.90 -7.21
CA LYS A 445 -6.50 29.31 -6.86
C LYS A 445 -7.79 30.13 -6.84
N GLY A 446 -7.88 31.07 -5.92
CA GLY A 446 -9.07 31.92 -5.76
C GLY A 446 -10.18 31.31 -4.91
N LEU A 447 -9.92 30.16 -4.24
CA LEU A 447 -10.87 29.56 -3.30
C LEU A 447 -11.29 30.57 -2.21
N LYS A 448 -12.59 30.65 -1.96
CA LYS A 448 -13.16 31.46 -0.87
C LYS A 448 -13.43 30.57 0.34
N ARG A 449 -12.87 30.91 1.49
CA ARG A 449 -13.14 30.23 2.76
C ARG A 449 -14.47 30.73 3.34
N ASN A 450 -15.57 30.19 2.84
CA ASN A 450 -16.94 30.57 3.21
C ASN A 450 -17.74 29.46 3.91
N GLY A 451 -17.06 28.33 4.22
CA GLY A 451 -17.68 27.17 4.85
C GLY A 451 -18.55 26.31 3.91
N LYS A 452 -18.50 26.53 2.60
CA LYS A 452 -19.38 25.86 1.62
C LYS A 452 -18.61 25.05 0.56
N ASN A 453 -17.29 24.92 0.68
CA ASN A 453 -16.52 24.13 -0.27
C ASN A 453 -16.62 22.63 0.08
N PRO A 454 -16.84 21.77 -0.90
CA PRO A 454 -16.77 20.32 -0.64
C PRO A 454 -15.33 19.90 -0.34
N VAL A 455 -15.15 19.15 0.74
CA VAL A 455 -13.86 18.61 1.15
C VAL A 455 -13.88 17.10 1.07
N PHE A 456 -12.86 16.56 0.44
CA PHE A 456 -12.48 15.15 0.47
C PHE A 456 -11.29 15.02 1.43
N LEU A 457 -11.57 14.62 2.68
CA LEU A 457 -10.54 14.41 3.71
C LEU A 457 -10.11 12.94 3.71
N TYR A 458 -8.84 12.72 3.43
CA TYR A 458 -8.23 11.40 3.37
C TYR A 458 -7.30 11.13 4.56
N GLY A 459 -7.32 9.91 5.09
CA GLY A 459 -6.42 9.48 6.14
C GLY A 459 -6.16 7.98 6.11
N TYR A 460 -5.09 7.55 6.80
CA TYR A 460 -4.71 6.16 6.95
C TYR A 460 -4.39 5.82 8.41
N GLY A 461 -3.25 6.27 8.96
CA GLY A 461 -2.92 6.24 10.37
C GLY A 461 -2.61 4.86 10.93
N GLY A 462 -1.66 4.14 10.36
CA GLY A 462 -1.24 2.84 10.88
C GLY A 462 -0.07 2.22 10.14
N PHE A 463 0.44 1.14 10.68
CA PHE A 463 1.41 0.25 10.03
C PHE A 463 2.71 0.91 9.58
N ASN A 464 3.10 2.00 10.23
CA ASN A 464 4.30 2.73 9.84
C ASN A 464 4.26 3.26 8.38
N VAL A 465 3.06 3.43 7.81
CA VAL A 465 2.85 3.91 6.45
C VAL A 465 2.65 5.43 6.46
N PRO A 466 3.60 6.20 5.91
CA PRO A 466 3.45 7.65 5.81
C PRO A 466 2.50 8.04 4.68
N LEU A 467 1.75 9.11 4.86
CA LEU A 467 1.01 9.74 3.79
C LEU A 467 1.79 10.95 3.26
N THR A 468 2.41 10.77 2.11
CA THR A 468 3.21 11.80 1.44
C THR A 468 2.50 12.33 0.20
N PRO A 469 2.87 13.52 -0.32
CA PRO A 469 2.26 14.07 -1.54
C PRO A 469 2.51 13.17 -2.76
N TYR A 470 1.44 12.87 -3.50
CA TYR A 470 1.53 12.17 -4.78
C TYR A 470 0.44 12.63 -5.74
N PHE A 471 0.72 12.52 -7.03
CA PHE A 471 -0.22 12.88 -8.07
C PHE A 471 -1.28 11.80 -8.31
N SER A 472 -2.52 12.25 -8.51
CA SER A 472 -3.61 11.40 -8.97
C SER A 472 -4.51 12.17 -9.93
N SER A 473 -4.56 11.74 -11.18
CA SER A 473 -5.37 12.40 -12.23
C SER A 473 -6.88 12.37 -11.92
N VAL A 474 -7.35 11.34 -11.24
CA VAL A 474 -8.77 11.19 -10.87
C VAL A 474 -9.24 12.18 -9.80
N ARG A 475 -8.31 12.79 -9.07
CA ARG A 475 -8.58 13.83 -8.07
C ARG A 475 -8.81 15.20 -8.71
N ILE A 476 -8.19 15.45 -9.84
CA ILE A 476 -8.21 16.76 -10.51
C ILE A 476 -9.62 17.26 -10.83
N PRO A 477 -10.55 16.44 -11.38
CA PRO A 477 -11.91 16.92 -11.63
C PRO A 477 -12.63 17.49 -10.40
N PHE A 478 -12.41 16.89 -9.24
CA PHE A 478 -12.99 17.37 -7.99
C PHE A 478 -12.45 18.75 -7.59
N ILE A 479 -11.14 18.95 -7.64
CA ILE A 479 -10.54 20.25 -7.30
C ILE A 479 -10.74 21.30 -8.39
N GLU A 480 -10.81 20.93 -9.68
CA GLU A 480 -11.20 21.84 -10.78
C GLU A 480 -12.59 22.45 -10.52
N ASN A 481 -13.51 21.64 -9.97
CA ASN A 481 -14.90 22.02 -9.71
C ASN A 481 -15.10 22.71 -8.36
N GLY A 482 -14.03 23.23 -7.76
CA GLY A 482 -14.08 23.97 -6.50
C GLY A 482 -13.99 23.10 -5.24
N GLY A 483 -13.69 21.81 -5.38
CA GLY A 483 -13.44 20.93 -4.24
C GLY A 483 -12.06 21.13 -3.62
N ILE A 484 -11.92 20.69 -2.39
CA ILE A 484 -10.68 20.69 -1.62
C ILE A 484 -10.30 19.24 -1.34
N TYR A 485 -9.07 18.83 -1.72
CA TYR A 485 -8.49 17.60 -1.25
C TYR A 485 -7.61 17.88 -0.03
N ALA A 486 -7.91 17.23 1.09
CA ALA A 486 -7.14 17.33 2.31
C ALA A 486 -6.60 15.96 2.72
N GLN A 487 -5.34 15.88 3.12
CA GLN A 487 -4.66 14.65 3.52
C GLN A 487 -3.94 14.86 4.85
N ALA A 488 -4.37 14.13 5.88
CA ALA A 488 -3.82 14.23 7.23
C ALA A 488 -2.75 13.17 7.47
N SER A 489 -1.60 13.58 8.00
CA SER A 489 -0.48 12.72 8.37
C SER A 489 -0.63 12.27 9.82
N LEU A 490 -1.51 11.30 10.05
CA LEU A 490 -1.94 10.86 11.37
C LEU A 490 -0.86 10.05 12.10
N ARG A 491 -0.91 10.04 13.44
CA ARG A 491 -0.15 9.07 14.23
C ARG A 491 -0.48 7.64 13.80
N GLY A 492 0.47 6.73 13.98
CA GLY A 492 0.39 5.37 13.40
C GLY A 492 1.16 5.22 12.09
N GLY A 493 1.39 6.32 11.35
CA GLY A 493 2.33 6.38 10.22
C GLY A 493 3.78 6.58 10.66
N SER A 494 4.69 6.75 9.71
CA SER A 494 6.13 6.94 9.96
C SER A 494 6.64 8.36 9.72
N GLU A 495 5.77 9.33 9.56
CA GLU A 495 6.14 10.70 9.19
C GLU A 495 7.18 11.30 10.14
N TYR A 496 7.17 10.90 11.40
CA TYR A 496 8.14 11.29 12.43
C TYR A 496 8.84 10.10 13.09
N GLY A 497 8.95 8.97 12.39
CA GLY A 497 9.64 7.77 12.83
C GLY A 497 8.79 6.83 13.69
N GLU A 498 9.46 5.87 14.36
CA GLU A 498 8.81 4.79 15.10
C GLU A 498 7.96 5.30 16.28
N ASP A 499 8.39 6.37 16.96
CA ASP A 499 7.61 6.94 18.07
C ASP A 499 6.25 7.47 17.60
N TRP A 500 6.18 8.01 16.38
CA TRP A 500 4.92 8.43 15.75
C TRP A 500 4.02 7.25 15.40
N HIS A 501 4.62 6.15 14.93
CA HIS A 501 3.92 4.90 14.67
C HIS A 501 3.34 4.30 15.95
N ILE A 502 4.16 4.12 16.98
CA ILE A 502 3.74 3.51 18.26
C ILE A 502 2.61 4.32 18.92
N ALA A 503 2.65 5.65 18.82
CA ALA A 503 1.62 6.54 19.36
C ALA A 503 0.21 6.34 18.74
N GLY A 504 0.10 5.55 17.68
CA GLY A 504 -1.16 5.16 17.03
C GLY A 504 -1.45 3.65 17.07
N THR A 505 -0.83 2.89 17.98
CA THR A 505 -0.97 1.43 18.05
C THR A 505 -1.64 0.96 19.34
N LYS A 506 -2.24 -0.23 19.32
CA LYS A 506 -2.81 -0.94 20.48
C LYS A 506 -3.68 -0.01 21.34
N MET A 507 -3.35 0.13 22.63
CA MET A 507 -4.09 0.97 23.58
C MET A 507 -3.99 2.48 23.29
N GLN A 508 -3.21 2.88 22.28
CA GLN A 508 -3.10 4.27 21.80
C GLN A 508 -3.81 4.49 20.45
N LYS A 509 -4.49 3.49 19.90
CA LYS A 509 -5.14 3.57 18.59
C LYS A 509 -6.17 4.69 18.51
N GLN A 510 -6.83 5.05 19.60
CA GLN A 510 -7.79 6.16 19.66
C GLN A 510 -7.16 7.50 19.28
N ASN A 511 -5.85 7.69 19.50
CA ASN A 511 -5.14 8.89 19.06
C ASN A 511 -5.30 9.12 17.54
N VAL A 512 -5.30 8.05 16.74
CA VAL A 512 -5.46 8.12 15.28
C VAL A 512 -6.84 8.67 14.90
N PHE A 513 -7.88 8.20 15.58
CA PHE A 513 -9.26 8.66 15.37
C PHE A 513 -9.44 10.10 15.83
N ASP A 514 -8.87 10.44 16.98
CA ASP A 514 -8.88 11.81 17.51
C ASP A 514 -8.15 12.78 16.58
N ASP A 515 -6.99 12.39 16.03
CA ASP A 515 -6.24 13.19 15.05
C ASP A 515 -7.11 13.48 13.82
N PHE A 516 -7.83 12.49 13.31
CA PHE A 516 -8.63 12.63 12.10
C PHE A 516 -9.91 13.41 12.33
N ILE A 517 -10.59 13.20 13.44
CA ILE A 517 -11.77 14.00 13.87
C ILE A 517 -11.35 15.46 14.02
N SER A 518 -10.22 15.71 14.68
CA SER A 518 -9.70 17.06 14.86
C SER A 518 -9.35 17.75 13.54
N ALA A 519 -8.91 17.00 12.52
CA ALA A 519 -8.70 17.53 11.17
C ALA A 519 -10.02 18.07 10.57
N GLY A 520 -11.09 17.29 10.69
CA GLY A 520 -12.43 17.70 10.23
C GLY A 520 -12.92 18.96 10.95
N GLU A 521 -12.81 18.99 12.27
CA GLU A 521 -13.18 20.13 13.10
C GLU A 521 -12.36 21.37 12.73
N TRP A 522 -11.04 21.23 12.58
CA TRP A 522 -10.16 22.33 12.20
C TRP A 522 -10.50 22.92 10.82
N LEU A 523 -10.83 22.08 9.83
CA LEU A 523 -11.24 22.51 8.49
C LEU A 523 -12.55 23.31 8.53
N ILE A 524 -13.48 22.93 9.40
CA ILE A 524 -14.75 23.64 9.61
C ILE A 524 -14.50 24.98 10.32
N GLU A 525 -13.73 24.97 11.40
CA GLU A 525 -13.38 26.16 12.20
C GLU A 525 -12.69 27.23 11.33
N ASN A 526 -11.79 26.79 10.45
CA ASN A 526 -11.07 27.66 9.53
C ASN A 526 -11.85 28.00 8.24
N LYS A 527 -13.14 27.66 8.20
CA LYS A 527 -14.09 27.99 7.12
C LYS A 527 -13.71 27.44 5.74
N TYR A 528 -12.91 26.39 5.69
CA TYR A 528 -12.70 25.65 4.45
C TYR A 528 -13.98 24.95 4.03
N THR A 529 -14.74 24.41 4.98
CA THR A 529 -15.95 23.62 4.76
C THR A 529 -16.92 23.74 5.95
N SER A 530 -17.99 22.98 5.91
CA SER A 530 -18.88 22.71 7.04
C SER A 530 -19.24 21.23 7.07
N LYS A 531 -19.93 20.78 8.12
CA LYS A 531 -20.43 19.41 8.23
C LYS A 531 -21.27 18.96 7.03
N ASP A 532 -21.93 19.88 6.33
CA ASP A 532 -22.75 19.57 5.16
C ASP A 532 -21.95 19.33 3.88
N TYR A 533 -20.65 19.65 3.88
CA TYR A 533 -19.75 19.56 2.75
C TYR A 533 -18.44 18.82 3.06
N LEU A 534 -18.40 18.07 4.18
CA LEU A 534 -17.22 17.28 4.57
C LEU A 534 -17.43 15.79 4.29
N ALA A 535 -16.63 15.24 3.39
CA ALA A 535 -16.53 13.81 3.14
C ALA A 535 -15.23 13.24 3.71
N ILE A 536 -15.30 12.06 4.29
CA ILE A 536 -14.15 11.30 4.78
C ILE A 536 -13.96 10.00 4.00
N VAL A 537 -12.72 9.72 3.63
CA VAL A 537 -12.34 8.59 2.79
C VAL A 537 -11.07 7.94 3.32
N GLY A 538 -11.01 6.63 3.31
CA GLY A 538 -9.82 5.88 3.68
C GLY A 538 -9.94 4.41 3.32
N GLY A 539 -8.81 3.77 2.99
CA GLY A 539 -8.75 2.38 2.58
C GLY A 539 -7.99 1.48 3.55
N SER A 540 -8.36 0.20 3.65
CA SER A 540 -7.70 -0.78 4.50
C SER A 540 -7.75 -0.38 5.99
N ASN A 541 -6.61 -0.20 6.66
CA ASN A 541 -6.58 0.47 7.97
C ASN A 541 -7.25 1.86 7.94
N GLY A 542 -7.18 2.57 6.81
CA GLY A 542 -7.95 3.80 6.59
C GLY A 542 -9.46 3.57 6.51
N GLY A 543 -9.91 2.41 6.07
CA GLY A 543 -11.33 2.02 6.13
C GLY A 543 -11.81 1.81 7.56
N LEU A 544 -10.99 1.20 8.41
CA LEU A 544 -11.21 1.17 9.86
C LEU A 544 -11.32 2.59 10.42
N LEU A 545 -10.39 3.47 10.04
CA LEU A 545 -10.41 4.89 10.44
C LEU A 545 -11.76 5.53 10.15
N ILE A 546 -12.27 5.38 8.93
CA ILE A 546 -13.55 5.94 8.52
C ILE A 546 -14.70 5.34 9.32
N GLY A 547 -14.72 4.01 9.49
CA GLY A 547 -15.73 3.32 10.29
C GLY A 547 -15.76 3.78 11.74
N ALA A 548 -14.59 3.89 12.37
CA ALA A 548 -14.47 4.37 13.75
C ALA A 548 -14.90 5.84 13.89
N CYS A 549 -14.46 6.71 12.99
CA CYS A 549 -14.82 8.13 13.04
C CYS A 549 -16.31 8.36 12.79
N MET A 550 -16.93 7.67 11.84
CA MET A 550 -18.36 7.84 11.57
C MET A 550 -19.26 7.29 12.67
N THR A 551 -18.82 6.25 13.40
CA THR A 551 -19.57 5.73 14.55
C THR A 551 -19.41 6.60 15.80
N GLN A 552 -18.24 7.21 16.00
CA GLN A 552 -17.97 8.12 17.12
C GLN A 552 -18.57 9.53 16.90
N ARG A 553 -18.55 10.03 15.66
CA ARG A 553 -19.00 11.37 15.30
C ARG A 553 -19.90 11.38 14.06
N PRO A 554 -21.07 10.70 14.11
CA PRO A 554 -22.00 10.67 12.98
C PRO A 554 -22.58 12.05 12.62
N ASP A 555 -22.49 13.02 13.53
CA ASP A 555 -22.92 14.40 13.36
C ASP A 555 -21.98 15.27 12.53
N LEU A 556 -20.70 14.86 12.39
CA LEU A 556 -19.63 15.71 11.86
C LEU A 556 -19.46 15.62 10.34
N PHE A 557 -19.81 14.47 9.74
CA PHE A 557 -19.52 14.17 8.35
C PHE A 557 -20.79 14.06 7.51
N LYS A 558 -20.73 14.56 6.28
CA LYS A 558 -21.84 14.43 5.31
C LYS A 558 -21.82 13.10 4.59
N VAL A 559 -20.63 12.66 4.20
CA VAL A 559 -20.41 11.44 3.40
C VAL A 559 -19.23 10.67 3.96
N CYS A 560 -19.38 9.34 4.05
CA CYS A 560 -18.33 8.43 4.51
C CYS A 560 -18.08 7.34 3.47
N ILE A 561 -16.81 7.13 3.13
CA ILE A 561 -16.37 6.12 2.15
C ILE A 561 -15.32 5.20 2.80
N PRO A 562 -15.72 4.20 3.59
CA PRO A 562 -14.80 3.18 4.08
C PRO A 562 -14.52 2.17 2.96
N GLN A 563 -13.24 2.07 2.55
CA GLN A 563 -12.81 1.21 1.44
C GLN A 563 -12.01 0.03 1.98
N VAL A 564 -12.36 -1.18 1.58
CA VAL A 564 -11.67 -2.44 1.93
C VAL A 564 -11.23 -2.46 3.42
N GLY A 565 -12.13 -2.02 4.31
CA GLY A 565 -11.79 -1.70 5.70
C GLY A 565 -11.79 -2.88 6.64
N VAL A 566 -10.95 -2.79 7.68
CA VAL A 566 -10.96 -3.72 8.81
C VAL A 566 -12.07 -3.28 9.78
N MET A 567 -13.27 -3.82 9.61
CA MET A 567 -14.47 -3.32 10.29
C MET A 567 -14.85 -4.15 11.53
N ASP A 568 -14.39 -5.39 11.61
CA ASP A 568 -14.57 -6.29 12.75
C ASP A 568 -13.23 -6.47 13.48
N MET A 569 -13.02 -5.67 14.52
CA MET A 569 -11.77 -5.68 15.28
C MET A 569 -11.65 -6.87 16.24
N LEU A 570 -12.73 -7.60 16.48
CA LEU A 570 -12.70 -8.76 17.38
C LEU A 570 -12.26 -10.03 16.65
N ARG A 571 -12.43 -10.10 15.33
CA ARG A 571 -12.18 -11.32 14.55
C ARG A 571 -11.16 -11.17 13.42
N TYR A 572 -10.62 -9.97 13.17
CA TYR A 572 -9.72 -9.72 12.03
C TYR A 572 -8.54 -10.71 11.96
N HIS A 573 -7.98 -11.09 13.10
CA HIS A 573 -6.83 -11.99 13.21
C HIS A 573 -7.14 -13.45 12.89
N LYS A 574 -8.42 -13.78 12.69
CA LYS A 574 -8.89 -15.12 12.33
C LYS A 574 -8.95 -15.38 10.81
N PHE A 575 -8.65 -14.35 10.01
CA PHE A 575 -8.70 -14.44 8.55
C PHE A 575 -7.31 -14.30 7.94
N THR A 576 -7.00 -15.09 6.94
CA THR A 576 -5.82 -15.02 6.05
C THR A 576 -4.53 -14.62 6.77
N ILE A 577 -4.07 -13.38 6.60
CA ILE A 577 -2.88 -12.81 7.26
C ILE A 577 -3.23 -11.80 8.36
N GLY A 578 -4.49 -11.72 8.78
CA GLY A 578 -4.92 -10.74 9.78
C GLY A 578 -4.13 -10.80 11.10
N TRP A 579 -3.67 -11.99 11.48
CA TRP A 579 -2.77 -12.18 12.63
C TRP A 579 -1.52 -11.28 12.57
N ASN A 580 -1.06 -10.93 11.37
CA ASN A 580 0.13 -10.07 11.17
C ASN A 580 -0.10 -8.61 11.64
N TRP A 581 -1.34 -8.20 11.85
CA TRP A 581 -1.66 -6.84 12.26
C TRP A 581 -1.75 -6.65 13.78
N ALA A 582 -1.56 -7.73 14.54
CA ALA A 582 -1.66 -7.69 16.00
C ALA A 582 -0.70 -6.69 16.70
N PRO A 583 0.53 -6.43 16.21
CA PRO A 583 1.38 -5.38 16.79
C PRO A 583 0.80 -3.97 16.68
N ASP A 584 0.00 -3.69 15.65
CA ASP A 584 -0.68 -2.40 15.51
C ASP A 584 -1.99 -2.34 16.29
N TYR A 585 -2.75 -3.44 16.34
CA TYR A 585 -4.10 -3.44 16.92
C TYR A 585 -4.21 -4.09 18.29
N GLY A 586 -3.40 -5.10 18.60
CA GLY A 586 -3.74 -6.10 19.61
C GLY A 586 -4.84 -7.04 19.15
N THR A 587 -5.11 -8.11 19.88
CA THR A 587 -6.21 -9.02 19.56
C THR A 587 -7.24 -9.10 20.69
N SER A 588 -8.47 -9.47 20.35
CA SER A 588 -9.56 -9.69 21.31
C SER A 588 -9.29 -10.86 22.28
N GLU A 589 -8.22 -11.62 22.06
CA GLU A 589 -7.83 -12.80 22.85
C GLU A 589 -6.60 -12.52 23.74
N ASP A 590 -5.92 -11.39 23.58
CA ASP A 590 -4.69 -11.05 24.32
C ASP A 590 -4.97 -10.86 25.83
N SER A 591 -5.99 -10.07 26.16
CA SER A 591 -6.41 -9.76 27.53
C SER A 591 -7.82 -9.19 27.53
N LYS A 592 -8.47 -9.19 28.70
CA LYS A 592 -9.77 -8.55 28.89
C LYS A 592 -9.72 -7.05 28.55
N GLU A 593 -8.66 -6.37 28.96
CA GLU A 593 -8.47 -4.93 28.69
C GLU A 593 -8.35 -4.66 27.19
N MET A 594 -7.58 -5.48 26.46
CA MET A 594 -7.45 -5.34 25.01
C MET A 594 -8.76 -5.65 24.29
N PHE A 595 -9.49 -6.67 24.71
CA PHE A 595 -10.82 -6.94 24.18
C PHE A 595 -11.76 -5.74 24.39
N GLU A 596 -11.84 -5.21 25.61
CA GLU A 596 -12.70 -4.06 25.91
C GLU A 596 -12.32 -2.83 25.09
N TYR A 597 -11.02 -2.59 24.90
CA TYR A 597 -10.51 -1.49 24.07
C TYR A 597 -10.88 -1.65 22.59
N LEU A 598 -10.64 -2.82 22.01
CA LEU A 598 -11.01 -3.12 20.63
C LEU A 598 -12.54 -3.03 20.42
N HIS A 599 -13.31 -3.58 21.34
CA HIS A 599 -14.77 -3.55 21.30
C HIS A 599 -15.30 -2.11 21.34
N ALA A 600 -14.65 -1.24 22.11
CA ALA A 600 -15.06 0.16 22.27
C ALA A 600 -14.95 0.99 20.98
N TYR A 601 -14.05 0.65 20.05
CA TYR A 601 -13.93 1.38 18.78
C TYR A 601 -14.26 0.56 17.53
N SER A 602 -14.39 -0.77 17.62
CA SER A 602 -14.67 -1.63 16.48
C SER A 602 -15.88 -1.12 15.69
N PRO A 603 -15.75 -0.75 14.43
CA PRO A 603 -16.82 -0.12 13.67
C PRO A 603 -18.09 -0.96 13.65
N LEU A 604 -17.98 -2.26 13.37
CA LEU A 604 -19.10 -3.20 13.34
C LEU A 604 -19.88 -3.22 14.65
N HIS A 605 -19.18 -3.23 15.79
CA HIS A 605 -19.76 -3.37 17.12
C HIS A 605 -20.24 -2.04 17.74
N ASN A 606 -19.97 -0.92 17.07
CA ASN A 606 -20.37 0.41 17.53
C ASN A 606 -21.45 1.08 16.65
N LEU A 607 -22.00 0.36 15.70
CA LEU A 607 -23.25 0.74 15.08
C LEU A 607 -24.39 0.59 16.10
N ARG A 608 -25.28 1.58 16.15
CA ARG A 608 -26.38 1.63 17.13
C ARG A 608 -27.70 1.82 16.41
N PRO A 609 -28.70 0.95 16.66
CA PRO A 609 -30.06 1.16 16.16
C PRO A 609 -30.60 2.55 16.51
N GLY A 610 -31.27 3.18 15.57
CA GLY A 610 -31.86 4.49 15.80
C GLY A 610 -30.91 5.69 15.64
N THR A 611 -29.62 5.45 15.38
CA THR A 611 -28.66 6.52 15.08
C THR A 611 -28.78 6.98 13.64
N LYS A 612 -28.69 8.29 13.43
CA LYS A 612 -28.66 8.88 12.08
C LYS A 612 -27.25 8.93 11.56
N TYR A 613 -26.89 8.02 10.68
CA TYR A 613 -25.56 7.97 10.05
C TYR A 613 -25.49 8.79 8.77
N PRO A 614 -24.28 9.28 8.39
CA PRO A 614 -24.03 9.95 7.12
C PRO A 614 -24.37 9.07 5.91
N ALA A 615 -24.50 9.70 4.74
CA ALA A 615 -24.51 8.95 3.48
C ALA A 615 -23.21 8.14 3.36
N THR A 616 -23.34 6.83 3.18
CA THR A 616 -22.19 5.91 3.22
C THR A 616 -22.13 5.04 1.97
N LEU A 617 -20.95 4.98 1.35
CA LEU A 617 -20.63 4.04 0.28
C LEU A 617 -19.45 3.18 0.73
N VAL A 618 -19.73 1.97 1.17
CA VAL A 618 -18.72 0.95 1.47
C VAL A 618 -18.19 0.39 0.16
N THR A 619 -16.87 0.27 0.00
CA THR A 619 -16.29 -0.42 -1.16
C THR A 619 -15.47 -1.62 -0.72
N THR A 620 -15.56 -2.72 -1.47
CA THR A 620 -14.79 -3.94 -1.27
C THR A 620 -14.65 -4.73 -2.57
N ALA A 621 -14.02 -5.90 -2.53
CA ALA A 621 -13.80 -6.74 -3.70
C ALA A 621 -13.87 -8.23 -3.32
N ASP A 622 -14.33 -9.06 -4.26
CA ASP A 622 -14.61 -10.49 -4.04
C ASP A 622 -13.36 -11.38 -3.90
N HIS A 623 -12.19 -10.90 -4.37
CA HIS A 623 -10.91 -11.60 -4.29
C HIS A 623 -9.94 -10.92 -3.31
N ASP A 624 -10.45 -10.09 -2.40
CA ASP A 624 -9.63 -9.47 -1.37
C ASP A 624 -9.29 -10.51 -0.29
N ASP A 625 -8.11 -11.09 -0.39
CA ASP A 625 -7.56 -12.04 0.57
C ASP A 625 -6.56 -11.40 1.56
N ARG A 626 -6.40 -10.08 1.50
CA ARG A 626 -5.70 -9.29 2.52
C ARG A 626 -6.64 -8.86 3.64
N VAL A 627 -7.67 -8.08 3.30
CA VAL A 627 -8.76 -7.73 4.20
C VAL A 627 -10.03 -8.35 3.64
N VAL A 628 -10.40 -9.51 4.14
CA VAL A 628 -11.50 -10.29 3.59
C VAL A 628 -12.79 -9.48 3.48
N PRO A 629 -13.57 -9.63 2.39
CA PRO A 629 -14.76 -8.83 2.15
C PRO A 629 -15.84 -8.96 3.23
N ALA A 630 -15.80 -10.04 4.02
CA ALA A 630 -16.67 -10.26 5.17
C ALA A 630 -16.71 -9.06 6.15
N HIS A 631 -15.60 -8.37 6.36
CA HIS A 631 -15.57 -7.14 7.15
C HIS A 631 -16.56 -6.09 6.63
N SER A 632 -16.48 -5.80 5.33
CA SER A 632 -17.36 -4.83 4.66
C SER A 632 -18.80 -5.33 4.56
N PHE A 633 -18.99 -6.64 4.33
CA PHE A 633 -20.33 -7.23 4.23
C PHE A 633 -21.07 -7.11 5.55
N LYS A 634 -20.49 -7.54 6.66
CA LYS A 634 -21.10 -7.47 7.98
C LYS A 634 -21.36 -6.03 8.42
N PHE A 635 -20.41 -5.14 8.15
CA PHE A 635 -20.58 -3.72 8.45
C PHE A 635 -21.72 -3.07 7.66
N ALA A 636 -21.78 -3.30 6.35
CA ALA A 636 -22.85 -2.74 5.51
C ALA A 636 -24.23 -3.27 5.91
N ALA A 637 -24.36 -4.58 6.13
CA ALA A 637 -25.62 -5.20 6.56
C ALA A 637 -26.11 -4.63 7.90
N THR A 638 -25.21 -4.46 8.87
CA THR A 638 -25.53 -3.88 10.18
C THR A 638 -25.91 -2.41 10.06
N LEU A 639 -25.13 -1.63 9.28
CA LEU A 639 -25.41 -0.20 9.06
C LEU A 639 -26.77 0.01 8.37
N GLN A 640 -27.13 -0.82 7.39
CA GLN A 640 -28.43 -0.77 6.72
C GLN A 640 -29.60 -1.05 7.69
N ALA A 641 -29.38 -1.98 8.64
CA ALA A 641 -30.40 -2.33 9.63
C ALA A 641 -30.56 -1.24 10.70
N ASP A 642 -29.48 -0.57 11.10
CA ASP A 642 -29.43 0.32 12.26
C ASP A 642 -29.65 1.82 11.93
N ASN A 643 -29.39 2.22 10.67
CA ASN A 643 -29.45 3.62 10.26
C ASN A 643 -30.88 4.19 10.30
N ALA A 644 -31.14 5.13 11.18
CA ALA A 644 -32.42 5.82 11.28
C ALA A 644 -32.55 7.01 10.31
N ALA A 645 -31.49 7.42 9.64
CA ALA A 645 -31.54 8.46 8.63
C ALA A 645 -32.08 7.92 7.30
N ASN A 646 -32.61 8.82 6.47
CA ASN A 646 -32.97 8.50 5.08
C ASN A 646 -31.78 8.76 4.12
N THR A 647 -30.57 8.56 4.61
CA THR A 647 -29.32 8.64 3.84
C THR A 647 -29.02 7.31 3.18
N PRO A 648 -28.45 7.30 1.97
CA PRO A 648 -28.08 6.03 1.31
C PRO A 648 -26.98 5.33 2.09
N THR A 649 -27.15 4.02 2.26
CA THR A 649 -26.18 3.10 2.85
C THR A 649 -25.89 2.00 1.86
N LEU A 650 -24.88 2.20 1.03
CA LEU A 650 -24.60 1.36 -0.11
C LEU A 650 -23.30 0.57 0.08
N ILE A 651 -23.22 -0.56 -0.58
CA ILE A 651 -21.98 -1.31 -0.73
C ILE A 651 -21.71 -1.60 -2.20
N ARG A 652 -20.51 -1.24 -2.66
CA ARG A 652 -20.01 -1.50 -4.01
C ARG A 652 -18.97 -2.61 -3.93
N ILE A 653 -19.29 -3.76 -4.51
CA ILE A 653 -18.46 -4.96 -4.45
C ILE A 653 -17.89 -5.20 -5.84
N ASP A 654 -16.61 -4.96 -6.03
CA ASP A 654 -15.92 -5.25 -7.28
C ASP A 654 -15.77 -6.76 -7.46
N THR A 655 -16.03 -7.24 -8.66
CA THR A 655 -15.81 -8.63 -9.04
C THR A 655 -14.45 -8.78 -9.72
N LYS A 656 -13.78 -9.92 -9.55
CA LYS A 656 -12.40 -10.17 -10.05
C LYS A 656 -11.45 -9.04 -9.67
N ALA A 657 -11.51 -8.58 -8.44
CA ALA A 657 -10.65 -7.57 -7.87
C ALA A 657 -10.28 -7.94 -6.43
N GLY A 658 -9.12 -7.47 -5.98
CA GLY A 658 -8.60 -7.69 -4.63
C GLY A 658 -8.46 -6.39 -3.85
N HIS A 659 -7.43 -6.31 -3.02
CA HIS A 659 -7.19 -5.18 -2.11
C HIS A 659 -6.82 -3.85 -2.82
N GLY A 660 -6.63 -3.86 -4.12
CA GLY A 660 -6.35 -2.67 -4.94
C GLY A 660 -5.08 -2.79 -5.77
N SER A 661 -4.08 -3.53 -5.34
CA SER A 661 -2.84 -3.74 -6.10
C SER A 661 -3.11 -4.47 -7.41
N GLY A 662 -2.65 -3.90 -8.53
CA GLY A 662 -2.83 -4.50 -9.85
C GLY A 662 -4.22 -4.34 -10.45
N LYS A 663 -5.08 -3.53 -9.83
CA LYS A 663 -6.42 -3.22 -10.36
C LYS A 663 -6.30 -2.56 -11.74
N PRO A 664 -7.01 -3.05 -12.77
CA PRO A 664 -7.00 -2.44 -14.11
C PRO A 664 -7.40 -0.97 -14.08
N LEU A 665 -6.75 -0.14 -14.90
CA LEU A 665 -7.06 1.29 -14.96
C LEU A 665 -8.53 1.56 -15.26
N SER A 666 -9.15 0.79 -16.14
CA SER A 666 -10.58 0.90 -16.46
C SER A 666 -11.47 0.74 -15.22
N LYS A 667 -11.19 -0.26 -14.38
CA LYS A 667 -11.90 -0.47 -13.10
C LYS A 667 -11.64 0.65 -12.10
N GLN A 668 -10.41 1.16 -12.04
CA GLN A 668 -10.07 2.28 -11.16
C GLN A 668 -10.88 3.53 -11.54
N LEU A 669 -10.97 3.86 -12.82
CA LEU A 669 -11.72 5.04 -13.31
C LEU A 669 -13.22 4.92 -12.98
N GLU A 670 -13.83 3.74 -13.17
CA GLU A 670 -15.22 3.48 -12.81
C GLU A 670 -15.47 3.66 -11.31
N GLU A 671 -14.64 3.07 -10.48
CA GLU A 671 -14.75 3.18 -9.03
C GLU A 671 -14.60 4.63 -8.54
N GLN A 672 -13.62 5.36 -9.08
CA GLN A 672 -13.39 6.74 -8.68
C GLN A 672 -14.53 7.67 -9.14
N ALA A 673 -15.10 7.43 -10.31
CA ALA A 673 -16.29 8.16 -10.78
C ALA A 673 -17.50 7.90 -9.88
N ASP A 674 -17.67 6.66 -9.41
CA ASP A 674 -18.70 6.31 -8.43
C ASP A 674 -18.51 7.03 -7.10
N ILE A 675 -17.28 7.02 -6.57
CA ILE A 675 -16.93 7.64 -5.27
C ILE A 675 -17.13 9.16 -5.32
N TYR A 676 -16.50 9.84 -6.24
CA TYR A 676 -16.61 11.32 -6.36
C TYR A 676 -18.02 11.75 -6.76
N GLY A 677 -18.68 10.97 -7.61
CA GLY A 677 -20.07 11.21 -7.96
C GLY A 677 -21.01 11.09 -6.77
N PHE A 678 -20.84 10.05 -5.96
CA PHE A 678 -21.60 9.83 -4.74
C PHE A 678 -21.39 10.96 -3.72
N ILE A 679 -20.15 11.40 -3.54
CA ILE A 679 -19.81 12.49 -2.63
C ILE A 679 -20.51 13.78 -3.03
N LEU A 680 -20.33 14.23 -4.28
CA LEU A 680 -20.92 15.48 -4.76
C LEU A 680 -22.46 15.43 -4.74
N TYR A 681 -23.03 14.31 -5.18
CA TYR A 681 -24.48 14.15 -5.24
C TYR A 681 -25.14 14.23 -3.85
N ASN A 682 -24.56 13.55 -2.84
CA ASN A 682 -25.09 13.58 -1.47
C ASN A 682 -24.80 14.88 -0.71
N MET A 683 -23.90 15.73 -1.21
CA MET A 683 -23.74 17.12 -0.76
C MET A 683 -24.70 18.10 -1.46
N GLY A 684 -25.55 17.61 -2.39
CA GLY A 684 -26.45 18.45 -3.18
C GLY A 684 -25.74 19.29 -4.24
N LEU A 685 -24.54 18.90 -4.62
CA LEU A 685 -23.70 19.61 -5.58
C LEU A 685 -23.83 18.97 -6.98
N LYS A 686 -23.36 19.73 -7.98
CA LYS A 686 -23.28 19.31 -9.39
C LYS A 686 -21.81 19.32 -9.83
N TYR A 687 -21.56 18.62 -10.93
CA TYR A 687 -20.26 18.62 -11.60
C TYR A 687 -20.36 19.22 -13.01
#